data_9e055706a62da02fa2a278fdc840e141
#
_entry.id   9e055706a62da02fa2a278fdc840e141
#
_cell.length_a   1.000
_cell.length_b   1.000
_cell.length_c   1.000
_cell.angle_alpha   90.00
_cell.angle_beta   90.00
_cell.angle_gamma   90.00
#
_symmetry.space_group_name_H-M   'P 1'
#
loop_
_entity.id
_entity.type
_entity.pdbx_description
1 polymer ?
#
loop_
_entity_poly.entity_id
_entity_poly.type
_entity_poly.pdbx_seq_one_letter_code
_entity_poly.pdbx_strand_id
1 'polypeptide(L)'
;MGVRAVLGIALAVACTGGFFSLLLRHEDLFWGDTEEARVARIVEASKLVVDEAMYHTMRRNLHRREAPSASQLLSFSKLPEPTSRAAARAAEVMETSIQEMKRAHLRRSPSGPWTDVLSEALLNTIANLSGCLPHLLPLQCPDTCLANKYRLITGACTNRDHPRWGASNTALARWLPPAYEDGISEPRGWNAHFSYNGFPLPPVREVTRQVIRVSNEAVTEDDQHSDLLTAWGQYIDHDVAFTPQSTSKATFGGGADCQLTCENQSPCFPIQLAKTSPAAGPACLPFYRSSAACGTGTQGAFFGNVSSATPRQQMNGLTSFLDASTVYGSSPASEKRLRNWTSAEGLLRVNARYRDAGRAFLPFAPPPAPSACAPQPGAPEARAPCFLAGDGRASEVPALAALHTLWLREHNRLAAAFKARNAHWSADTAYQEARKVVGALHQIITLRDYVPKILGPKAFEQHVGPYRGYNPTVDPTVSNVFSTAAFRFGHTSVHPLVRRLDSRFQEHPGLPHLPLHDAFFRPWRLLGEGGVDPVMRGLLARPAKLQVQDQLMNEELTERLFVRSDSGTLDLASINLQRGRDHGLPGYNEWRKFCGLSTLQTQADLAAATANRSVADRILALYRHPDNIDVWLGGLAEKFLPGARTGPLFACIIGKQMKALRDGDRFWWENQAVFTEAQRQELGRHSLARVICDNTGLAHVPPDAFRVSRWPQEFEPCDHIPGMNLDAWREAPPPGDTCGFPSQVEDGGFLLCDEPGKRVLVFSCRHGFQLQGPEQVTCTPKGWDSQPPVCKGQSSQDVNECEDEREPPCHASARCRNTKGGFRCECSDPYVLGEDGRTCVDSGRLPRASMVSFALGAVLVCGLAGLTWTVVCRWTHAGPKSALPTVEGDGAGTSRLGPGKQQRVSGSRRDAPAGDV
;
A
#
# COMPACT_ATOMS: atom_id res chain seq x y z
N MET A 1 39.37 35.55 -30.40
CA MET A 1 39.73 34.35 -29.59
C MET A 1 38.55 33.45 -29.27
N GLY A 2 37.32 33.83 -29.61
CA GLY A 2 36.10 33.08 -29.16
C GLY A 2 35.72 31.87 -30.02
N VAL A 3 35.93 31.86 -31.33
CA VAL A 3 35.39 30.80 -32.22
C VAL A 3 36.26 29.54 -32.24
N ARG A 4 37.57 29.68 -32.05
CA ARG A 4 38.50 28.54 -32.01
C ARG A 4 38.43 27.74 -30.71
N ALA A 5 38.00 28.34 -29.57
CA ALA A 5 37.81 27.67 -28.30
C ALA A 5 36.51 26.82 -28.29
N VAL A 6 35.45 27.31 -28.93
CA VAL A 6 34.15 26.60 -29.01
C VAL A 6 34.24 25.37 -29.92
N LEU A 7 35.00 25.48 -31.06
CA LEU A 7 35.26 24.30 -31.91
C LEU A 7 36.11 23.24 -31.24
N GLY A 8 37.10 23.64 -30.42
CA GLY A 8 37.93 22.72 -29.66
C GLY A 8 37.15 21.93 -28.59
N ILE A 9 36.23 22.59 -27.91
CA ILE A 9 35.36 21.94 -26.90
C ILE A 9 34.33 21.02 -27.57
N ALA A 10 33.75 21.41 -28.71
CA ALA A 10 32.81 20.59 -29.44
C ALA A 10 33.47 19.30 -30.02
N LEU A 11 34.70 19.39 -30.49
CA LEU A 11 35.47 18.22 -30.93
C LEU A 11 35.89 17.32 -29.77
N ALA A 12 36.22 17.88 -28.60
CA ALA A 12 36.56 17.09 -27.40
C ALA A 12 35.36 16.31 -26.85
N VAL A 13 34.18 16.95 -26.86
CA VAL A 13 32.91 16.29 -26.44
C VAL A 13 32.47 15.20 -27.44
N ALA A 14 32.68 15.44 -28.76
CA ALA A 14 32.40 14.44 -29.79
C ALA A 14 33.36 13.24 -29.73
N CYS A 15 34.67 13.48 -29.45
CA CYS A 15 35.66 12.42 -29.31
C CYS A 15 35.49 11.62 -28.02
N THR A 16 35.10 12.24 -26.87
CA THR A 16 34.82 11.53 -25.63
C THR A 16 33.54 10.72 -25.72
N GLY A 17 32.50 11.24 -26.37
CA GLY A 17 31.26 10.48 -26.63
C GLY A 17 31.50 9.29 -27.57
N GLY A 18 32.34 9.45 -28.59
CA GLY A 18 32.72 8.38 -29.50
C GLY A 18 33.58 7.30 -28.84
N PHE A 19 34.48 7.68 -27.93
CA PHE A 19 35.35 6.75 -27.22
C PHE A 19 34.60 5.95 -26.14
N PHE A 20 33.64 6.57 -25.47
CA PHE A 20 32.73 5.87 -24.54
C PHE A 20 31.82 4.87 -25.27
N SER A 21 31.36 5.24 -26.46
CA SER A 21 30.59 4.33 -27.32
C SER A 21 31.44 3.19 -27.91
N LEU A 22 32.73 3.40 -28.09
CA LEU A 22 33.67 2.35 -28.54
C LEU A 22 34.11 1.43 -27.38
N LEU A 23 34.31 1.95 -26.18
CA LEU A 23 34.58 1.13 -24.98
C LEU A 23 33.42 0.24 -24.62
N LEU A 24 32.19 0.72 -24.72
CA LEU A 24 30.98 -0.11 -24.54
C LEU A 24 30.78 -1.13 -25.68
N ARG A 25 31.37 -0.90 -26.86
CA ARG A 25 31.39 -1.87 -27.97
C ARG A 25 32.52 -2.90 -27.86
N HIS A 26 33.59 -2.63 -27.11
CA HIS A 26 34.75 -3.56 -27.00
C HIS A 26 34.58 -4.62 -25.93
N GLU A 27 33.69 -4.44 -24.92
CA GLU A 27 33.40 -5.48 -23.96
C GLU A 27 32.63 -6.66 -24.55
N ASP A 28 31.92 -6.46 -25.67
CA ASP A 28 31.16 -7.51 -26.36
C ASP A 28 32.05 -8.45 -27.21
N LEU A 29 33.32 -8.20 -27.34
CA LEU A 29 34.18 -8.90 -28.33
C LEU A 29 35.17 -9.93 -27.73
N PHE A 30 35.29 -10.07 -26.41
CA PHE A 30 36.39 -10.86 -25.82
C PHE A 30 36.01 -12.05 -24.94
N TRP A 31 34.72 -12.30 -24.60
CA TRP A 31 34.31 -13.51 -23.87
C TRP A 31 33.03 -14.07 -24.48
N GLY A 32 33.08 -15.34 -24.88
CA GLY A 32 31.91 -16.11 -25.27
C GLY A 32 30.98 -16.33 -24.08
N ASP A 33 30.31 -15.25 -23.62
CA ASP A 33 29.32 -15.32 -22.56
C ASP A 33 28.15 -16.20 -22.98
N THR A 34 27.81 -17.16 -22.13
CA THR A 34 26.57 -17.90 -22.25
C THR A 34 25.39 -16.91 -22.15
N GLU A 35 24.30 -17.21 -22.83
CA GLU A 35 23.07 -16.39 -22.79
C GLU A 35 22.58 -16.20 -21.35
N GLU A 36 22.76 -17.21 -20.50
CA GLU A 36 22.45 -17.19 -19.07
C GLU A 36 23.26 -16.15 -18.29
N ALA A 37 24.58 -16.05 -18.55
CA ALA A 37 25.42 -15.06 -17.90
C ALA A 37 25.02 -13.62 -18.27
N ARG A 38 24.60 -13.43 -19.53
CA ARG A 38 24.08 -12.16 -20.01
C ARG A 38 22.74 -11.81 -19.34
N VAL A 39 21.82 -12.77 -19.22
CA VAL A 39 20.55 -12.61 -18.51
C VAL A 39 20.81 -12.25 -17.04
N ALA A 40 21.70 -12.95 -16.36
CA ALA A 40 22.04 -12.67 -14.97
C ALA A 40 22.54 -11.23 -14.77
N ARG A 41 23.41 -10.73 -15.66
CA ARG A 41 23.87 -9.32 -15.59
C ARG A 41 22.74 -8.31 -15.78
N ILE A 42 21.81 -8.56 -16.71
CA ILE A 42 20.67 -7.68 -16.93
C ILE A 42 19.77 -7.67 -15.69
N VAL A 43 19.51 -8.83 -15.07
CA VAL A 43 18.71 -8.90 -13.84
C VAL A 43 19.41 -8.17 -12.69
N GLU A 44 20.71 -8.33 -12.51
CA GLU A 44 21.46 -7.59 -11.47
C GLU A 44 21.44 -6.07 -11.71
N ALA A 45 21.61 -5.61 -12.95
CA ALA A 45 21.45 -4.21 -13.29
C ALA A 45 20.01 -3.71 -13.01
N SER A 46 18.99 -4.53 -13.31
CA SER A 46 17.59 -4.19 -13.04
C SER A 46 17.29 -4.12 -11.54
N LYS A 47 17.89 -4.99 -10.71
CA LYS A 47 17.79 -4.92 -9.25
C LYS A 47 18.33 -3.58 -8.75
N LEU A 48 19.49 -3.15 -9.19
CA LEU A 48 20.07 -1.86 -8.80
C LEU A 48 19.13 -0.70 -9.16
N VAL A 49 18.57 -0.70 -10.38
CA VAL A 49 17.61 0.33 -10.82
C VAL A 49 16.37 0.39 -9.94
N VAL A 50 15.78 -0.78 -9.65
CA VAL A 50 14.56 -0.87 -8.84
C VAL A 50 14.85 -0.49 -7.38
N ASP A 51 15.94 -0.99 -6.81
CA ASP A 51 16.31 -0.72 -5.42
C ASP A 51 16.60 0.76 -5.19
N GLU A 52 17.31 1.41 -6.11
CA GLU A 52 17.56 2.83 -6.01
C GLU A 52 16.30 3.67 -6.18
N ALA A 53 15.39 3.28 -7.09
CA ALA A 53 14.09 3.92 -7.22
C ALA A 53 13.26 3.82 -5.93
N MET A 54 13.26 2.65 -5.30
CA MET A 54 12.59 2.44 -4.01
C MET A 54 13.24 3.27 -2.90
N TYR A 55 14.56 3.30 -2.85
CA TYR A 55 15.33 4.09 -1.88
C TYR A 55 15.05 5.59 -2.02
N HIS A 56 15.12 6.14 -3.22
CA HIS A 56 14.84 7.56 -3.46
C HIS A 56 13.40 7.93 -3.12
N THR A 57 12.45 7.07 -3.43
CA THR A 57 11.04 7.28 -3.04
C THR A 57 10.90 7.32 -1.52
N MET A 58 11.55 6.41 -0.80
CA MET A 58 11.54 6.40 0.66
C MET A 58 12.28 7.59 1.27
N ARG A 59 13.46 7.95 0.71
CA ARG A 59 14.28 9.06 1.19
C ARG A 59 13.57 10.41 1.06
N ARG A 60 12.89 10.67 -0.04
CA ARG A 60 12.08 11.89 -0.21
C ARG A 60 11.01 12.02 0.87
N ASN A 61 10.48 10.89 1.34
CA ASN A 61 9.47 10.86 2.39
C ASN A 61 10.07 11.04 3.80
N LEU A 62 11.37 10.80 3.99
CA LEU A 62 12.03 10.77 5.31
C LEU A 62 12.81 12.06 5.67
N HIS A 63 13.33 12.79 4.70
CA HIS A 63 14.38 13.78 4.96
C HIS A 63 14.00 15.26 4.86
N ARG A 64 12.73 15.63 4.71
CA ARG A 64 12.35 17.04 4.71
C ARG A 64 12.09 17.55 6.13
N ARG A 65 12.71 18.69 6.46
CA ARG A 65 12.39 19.52 7.64
C ARG A 65 11.04 20.23 7.49
N GLU A 66 10.47 20.28 6.30
CA GLU A 66 9.16 20.86 5.99
C GLU A 66 8.04 19.82 6.13
N ALA A 67 6.82 20.28 6.34
CA ALA A 67 5.64 19.42 6.37
C ALA A 67 5.51 18.61 5.05
N PRO A 68 5.18 17.30 5.11
CA PRO A 68 5.07 16.50 3.90
C PRO A 68 3.93 17.00 3.01
N SER A 69 4.16 16.98 1.69
CA SER A 69 3.13 17.31 0.71
C SER A 69 2.00 16.26 0.70
N ALA A 70 0.82 16.63 0.19
CA ALA A 70 -0.31 15.71 0.04
C ALA A 70 0.05 14.44 -0.75
N SER A 71 0.85 14.58 -1.83
CA SER A 71 1.33 13.44 -2.62
C SER A 71 2.28 12.51 -1.84
N GLN A 72 3.12 13.05 -0.96
CA GLN A 72 3.97 12.25 -0.08
C GLN A 72 3.15 11.50 0.97
N LEU A 73 2.09 12.11 1.52
CA LEU A 73 1.17 11.46 2.44
C LEU A 73 0.39 10.32 1.76
N LEU A 74 -0.06 10.53 0.51
CA LEU A 74 -0.68 9.48 -0.29
C LEU A 74 0.30 8.33 -0.54
N SER A 75 1.54 8.62 -0.91
CA SER A 75 2.57 7.59 -1.10
C SER A 75 2.85 6.83 0.19
N PHE A 76 2.80 7.49 1.35
CA PHE A 76 2.92 6.84 2.65
C PHE A 76 1.74 5.91 2.94
N SER A 77 0.50 6.34 2.72
CA SER A 77 -0.69 5.50 2.92
C SER A 77 -0.71 4.27 1.98
N LYS A 78 0.11 4.28 0.93
CA LYS A 78 0.30 3.17 -0.03
C LYS A 78 1.61 2.39 0.18
N LEU A 79 2.33 2.62 1.28
CA LEU A 79 3.50 1.82 1.62
C LEU A 79 3.09 0.41 2.05
N PRO A 80 3.49 -0.62 1.29
CA PRO A 80 3.19 -1.99 1.67
C PRO A 80 4.03 -2.43 2.87
N GLU A 81 3.56 -3.42 3.57
CA GLU A 81 4.36 -4.12 4.58
C GLU A 81 5.59 -4.80 3.94
N PRO A 82 6.61 -5.21 4.74
CA PRO A 82 7.86 -5.71 4.16
C PRO A 82 7.70 -6.87 3.18
N THR A 83 6.85 -7.86 3.49
CA THR A 83 6.63 -9.02 2.61
C THR A 83 5.95 -8.62 1.30
N SER A 84 4.94 -7.77 1.35
CA SER A 84 4.27 -7.22 0.16
C SER A 84 5.20 -6.32 -0.65
N ARG A 85 6.11 -5.61 0.03
CA ARG A 85 7.16 -4.81 -0.63
C ARG A 85 8.14 -5.70 -1.38
N ALA A 86 8.56 -6.81 -0.78
CA ALA A 86 9.45 -7.78 -1.43
C ALA A 86 8.80 -8.38 -2.69
N ALA A 87 7.52 -8.76 -2.61
CA ALA A 87 6.77 -9.27 -3.75
C ALA A 87 6.61 -8.22 -4.87
N ALA A 88 6.27 -6.97 -4.53
CA ALA A 88 6.20 -5.87 -5.49
C ALA A 88 7.56 -5.57 -6.14
N ARG A 89 8.64 -5.57 -5.33
CA ARG A 89 10.02 -5.42 -5.82
C ARG A 89 10.38 -6.52 -6.81
N ALA A 90 10.10 -7.78 -6.48
CA ALA A 90 10.37 -8.91 -7.36
C ALA A 90 9.68 -8.75 -8.71
N ALA A 91 8.41 -8.37 -8.72
CA ALA A 91 7.66 -8.11 -9.94
C ALA A 91 8.24 -6.96 -10.76
N GLU A 92 8.64 -5.85 -10.12
CA GLU A 92 9.27 -4.71 -10.80
C GLU A 92 10.66 -5.04 -11.36
N VAL A 93 11.48 -5.82 -10.65
CA VAL A 93 12.77 -6.31 -11.14
C VAL A 93 12.56 -7.19 -12.37
N MET A 94 11.61 -8.13 -12.31
CA MET A 94 11.28 -9.01 -13.43
C MET A 94 10.81 -8.20 -14.65
N GLU A 95 9.88 -7.26 -14.48
CA GLU A 95 9.37 -6.41 -15.55
C GLU A 95 10.50 -5.56 -16.17
N THR A 96 11.34 -4.95 -15.36
CA THR A 96 12.47 -4.14 -15.81
C THR A 96 13.47 -4.98 -16.59
N SER A 97 13.80 -6.17 -16.10
CA SER A 97 14.74 -7.10 -16.76
C SER A 97 14.23 -7.50 -18.16
N ILE A 98 12.96 -7.85 -18.27
CA ILE A 98 12.34 -8.22 -19.55
C ILE A 98 12.32 -7.04 -20.52
N GLN A 99 12.01 -5.82 -20.04
CA GLN A 99 12.04 -4.61 -20.86
C GLN A 99 13.45 -4.31 -21.38
N GLU A 100 14.50 -4.44 -20.55
CA GLU A 100 15.88 -4.23 -20.99
C GLU A 100 16.36 -5.30 -21.98
N MET A 101 15.95 -6.54 -21.80
CA MET A 101 16.23 -7.61 -22.77
C MET A 101 15.56 -7.34 -24.12
N LYS A 102 14.29 -6.90 -24.09
CA LYS A 102 13.56 -6.47 -25.30
C LYS A 102 14.29 -5.33 -26.00
N ARG A 103 14.72 -4.31 -25.28
CA ARG A 103 15.48 -3.17 -25.84
C ARG A 103 16.81 -3.64 -26.46
N ALA A 104 17.54 -4.53 -25.78
CA ALA A 104 18.80 -5.07 -26.28
C ALA A 104 18.60 -5.91 -27.55
N HIS A 105 17.50 -6.67 -27.65
CA HIS A 105 17.16 -7.46 -28.83
C HIS A 105 16.79 -6.55 -30.02
N LEU A 106 15.91 -5.57 -29.83
CA LEU A 106 15.51 -4.61 -30.89
C LEU A 106 16.69 -3.82 -31.45
N ARG A 107 17.72 -3.54 -30.64
CA ARG A 107 18.95 -2.90 -31.11
C ARG A 107 19.77 -3.81 -32.04
N ARG A 108 19.67 -5.15 -31.90
CA ARG A 108 20.45 -6.14 -32.70
C ARG A 108 19.67 -6.60 -33.93
N SER A 109 18.35 -6.70 -33.81
CA SER A 109 17.46 -7.19 -34.88
C SER A 109 16.16 -6.36 -34.94
N PRO A 110 16.15 -5.22 -35.65
CA PRO A 110 15.03 -4.29 -35.64
C PRO A 110 13.72 -4.84 -36.23
N SER A 111 13.76 -5.91 -37.01
CA SER A 111 12.61 -6.47 -37.75
C SER A 111 12.19 -7.87 -37.32
N GLY A 112 12.83 -8.46 -36.31
CA GLY A 112 12.50 -9.81 -35.82
C GLY A 112 11.35 -9.81 -34.80
N PRO A 113 10.46 -10.83 -34.80
CA PRO A 113 9.51 -10.99 -33.72
C PRO A 113 10.25 -11.28 -32.41
N TRP A 114 10.09 -10.44 -31.44
CA TRP A 114 10.77 -10.55 -30.14
C TRP A 114 10.20 -11.65 -29.22
N THR A 115 9.07 -12.25 -29.60
CA THR A 115 8.39 -13.32 -28.85
C THR A 115 9.21 -14.62 -28.76
N ASP A 116 10.15 -14.83 -29.70
CA ASP A 116 10.93 -16.06 -29.79
C ASP A 116 12.31 -15.96 -29.10
N VAL A 117 12.57 -14.84 -28.43
CA VAL A 117 13.93 -14.50 -27.94
C VAL A 117 14.25 -15.11 -26.59
N LEU A 118 13.26 -15.48 -25.78
CA LEU A 118 13.46 -16.00 -24.44
C LEU A 118 12.92 -17.43 -24.34
N SER A 119 13.84 -18.38 -24.16
CA SER A 119 13.46 -19.75 -23.85
C SER A 119 12.82 -19.82 -22.45
N GLU A 120 12.04 -20.86 -22.21
CA GLU A 120 11.43 -21.12 -20.88
C GLU A 120 12.49 -21.21 -19.78
N ALA A 121 13.66 -21.78 -20.08
CA ALA A 121 14.78 -21.86 -19.16
C ALA A 121 15.30 -20.48 -18.74
N LEU A 122 15.43 -19.54 -19.69
CA LEU A 122 15.85 -18.16 -19.41
C LEU A 122 14.79 -17.39 -18.60
N LEU A 123 13.52 -17.63 -18.88
CA LEU A 123 12.42 -17.03 -18.12
C LEU A 123 12.37 -17.52 -16.68
N ASN A 124 12.59 -18.82 -16.46
CA ASN A 124 12.75 -19.40 -15.13
C ASN A 124 13.97 -18.81 -14.40
N THR A 125 15.07 -18.60 -15.12
CA THR A 125 16.26 -17.92 -14.57
C THR A 125 15.94 -16.49 -14.15
N ILE A 126 15.23 -15.71 -14.98
CA ILE A 126 14.80 -14.35 -14.65
C ILE A 126 13.85 -14.37 -13.44
N ALA A 127 12.87 -15.28 -13.43
CA ALA A 127 11.91 -15.40 -12.32
C ALA A 127 12.62 -15.75 -11.00
N ASN A 128 13.60 -16.65 -11.04
CA ASN A 128 14.40 -17.03 -9.87
C ASN A 128 15.23 -15.84 -9.37
N LEU A 129 16.02 -15.24 -10.25
CA LEU A 129 16.92 -14.15 -9.89
C LEU A 129 16.18 -12.88 -9.46
N SER A 130 14.99 -12.59 -10.00
CA SER A 130 14.16 -11.45 -9.59
C SER A 130 13.47 -11.66 -8.25
N GLY A 131 13.29 -12.91 -7.80
CA GLY A 131 12.49 -13.28 -6.63
C GLY A 131 11.01 -13.58 -6.93
N CYS A 132 10.59 -13.61 -8.21
CA CYS A 132 9.21 -13.94 -8.59
C CYS A 132 8.91 -15.45 -8.54
N LEU A 133 9.91 -16.30 -8.64
CA LEU A 133 9.71 -17.74 -8.76
C LEU A 133 8.83 -18.35 -7.63
N PRO A 134 9.00 -18.02 -6.34
CA PRO A 134 8.14 -18.52 -5.27
C PRO A 134 6.66 -18.15 -5.44
N HIS A 135 6.37 -17.04 -6.14
CA HIS A 135 5.00 -16.59 -6.43
C HIS A 135 4.36 -17.31 -7.63
N LEU A 136 5.16 -17.98 -8.45
CA LEU A 136 4.73 -18.67 -9.66
C LEU A 136 4.62 -20.18 -9.46
N LEU A 137 5.48 -20.78 -8.64
CA LEU A 137 5.47 -22.22 -8.37
C LEU A 137 4.19 -22.67 -7.63
N PRO A 138 3.74 -23.91 -7.84
CA PRO A 138 2.67 -24.50 -7.05
C PRO A 138 3.00 -24.44 -5.55
N LEU A 139 2.02 -24.03 -4.73
CA LEU A 139 2.16 -23.99 -3.29
C LEU A 139 1.72 -25.33 -2.69
N GLN A 140 2.58 -25.96 -1.89
CA GLN A 140 2.25 -27.15 -1.11
C GLN A 140 1.60 -26.73 0.22
N CYS A 141 0.41 -27.24 0.49
CA CYS A 141 -0.28 -26.96 1.74
C CYS A 141 0.21 -27.90 2.85
N PRO A 142 0.54 -27.36 4.03
CA PRO A 142 0.85 -28.21 5.17
C PRO A 142 -0.40 -28.98 5.60
N ASP A 143 -0.26 -30.29 5.76
CA ASP A 143 -1.31 -31.14 6.33
C ASP A 143 -1.03 -31.35 7.82
N THR A 144 -1.05 -30.26 8.55
CA THR A 144 -0.91 -30.24 10.01
C THR A 144 -2.25 -29.93 10.65
N CYS A 145 -2.46 -30.46 11.84
CA CYS A 145 -3.65 -30.16 12.63
C CYS A 145 -3.82 -28.64 12.82
N LEU A 146 -2.73 -27.90 13.02
CA LEU A 146 -2.75 -26.43 13.13
C LEU A 146 -3.35 -25.77 11.88
N ALA A 147 -2.89 -26.14 10.68
CA ALA A 147 -3.38 -25.62 9.41
C ALA A 147 -4.84 -26.04 9.13
N ASN A 148 -5.31 -27.09 9.79
CA ASN A 148 -6.70 -27.55 9.71
C ASN A 148 -7.62 -26.78 10.64
N LYS A 149 -7.17 -26.46 11.86
CA LYS A 149 -7.96 -25.77 12.89
C LYS A 149 -7.96 -24.25 12.74
N TYR A 150 -6.85 -23.65 12.27
CA TYR A 150 -6.68 -22.21 12.18
C TYR A 150 -6.26 -21.76 10.78
N ARG A 151 -6.77 -20.62 10.35
CA ARG A 151 -6.34 -19.98 9.11
C ARG A 151 -4.87 -19.55 9.21
N LEU A 152 -4.06 -19.85 8.19
CA LEU A 152 -2.73 -19.28 8.06
C LEU A 152 -2.83 -17.75 7.95
N ILE A 153 -1.87 -17.03 8.52
CA ILE A 153 -1.87 -15.57 8.57
C ILE A 153 -1.86 -14.93 7.16
N THR A 154 -1.33 -15.64 6.18
CA THR A 154 -1.31 -15.24 4.76
C THR A 154 -2.60 -15.56 4.01
N GLY A 155 -3.57 -16.24 4.63
CA GLY A 155 -4.76 -16.76 3.96
C GLY A 155 -4.49 -17.91 2.99
N ALA A 156 -3.24 -18.27 2.74
CA ALA A 156 -2.87 -19.38 1.88
C ALA A 156 -3.47 -20.70 2.39
N CYS A 157 -3.75 -21.65 1.49
CA CYS A 157 -4.29 -22.96 1.81
C CYS A 157 -5.66 -22.94 2.54
N THR A 158 -6.36 -21.80 2.51
CA THR A 158 -7.77 -21.79 2.91
C THR A 158 -8.58 -22.69 1.98
N ASN A 159 -8.29 -22.63 0.67
CA ASN A 159 -8.70 -23.64 -0.30
C ASN A 159 -7.51 -24.58 -0.54
N ARG A 160 -7.71 -25.91 -0.39
CA ARG A 160 -6.62 -26.90 -0.56
C ARG A 160 -6.36 -27.25 -2.01
N ASP A 161 -7.39 -27.20 -2.85
CA ASP A 161 -7.29 -27.48 -4.28
C ASP A 161 -6.67 -26.30 -5.03
N HIS A 162 -6.92 -25.08 -4.52
CA HIS A 162 -6.40 -23.82 -5.04
C HIS A 162 -5.71 -22.99 -3.94
N PRO A 163 -4.50 -23.39 -3.50
CA PRO A 163 -3.85 -22.85 -2.31
C PRO A 163 -3.63 -21.34 -2.28
N ARG A 164 -3.59 -20.70 -3.45
CA ARG A 164 -3.35 -19.26 -3.58
C ARG A 164 -4.63 -18.42 -3.64
N TRP A 165 -5.81 -19.03 -3.77
CA TRP A 165 -7.06 -18.27 -3.78
C TRP A 165 -7.26 -17.53 -2.46
N GLY A 166 -7.44 -16.22 -2.56
CA GLY A 166 -7.59 -15.34 -1.42
C GLY A 166 -6.32 -15.10 -0.58
N ALA A 167 -5.16 -15.65 -0.96
CA ALA A 167 -3.91 -15.43 -0.24
C ALA A 167 -3.36 -14.02 -0.47
N SER A 168 -2.63 -13.49 0.53
CA SER A 168 -1.92 -12.21 0.41
C SER A 168 -0.81 -12.28 -0.65
N ASN A 169 -0.49 -11.12 -1.23
CA ASN A 169 0.53 -10.94 -2.27
C ASN A 169 0.24 -11.71 -3.58
N THR A 170 -1.02 -11.94 -3.87
CA THR A 170 -1.51 -12.54 -5.11
C THR A 170 -2.25 -11.50 -5.96
N ALA A 171 -2.53 -11.85 -7.21
CA ALA A 171 -3.28 -10.97 -8.11
C ALA A 171 -4.74 -10.81 -7.68
N LEU A 172 -5.30 -9.60 -7.86
CA LEU A 172 -6.75 -9.39 -7.80
C LEU A 172 -7.45 -10.21 -8.90
N ALA A 173 -8.60 -10.80 -8.59
CA ALA A 173 -9.38 -11.56 -9.56
C ALA A 173 -9.97 -10.67 -10.66
N ARG A 174 -10.15 -11.24 -11.87
CA ARG A 174 -10.84 -10.57 -12.98
C ARG A 174 -12.13 -11.31 -13.33
N TRP A 175 -13.25 -10.61 -13.23
CA TRP A 175 -14.56 -11.13 -13.67
C TRP A 175 -14.90 -10.77 -15.12
N LEU A 176 -14.26 -9.74 -15.64
CA LEU A 176 -14.22 -9.37 -17.05
C LEU A 176 -12.77 -9.18 -17.49
N PRO A 177 -12.43 -9.46 -18.76
CA PRO A 177 -11.12 -9.14 -19.30
C PRO A 177 -10.78 -7.66 -19.14
N PRO A 178 -9.53 -7.31 -18.86
CA PRO A 178 -9.13 -5.91 -18.73
C PRO A 178 -9.17 -5.19 -20.08
N ALA A 179 -9.57 -3.93 -20.07
CA ALA A 179 -9.63 -3.05 -21.24
C ALA A 179 -8.40 -2.14 -21.29
N TYR A 180 -7.22 -2.71 -21.54
CA TYR A 180 -5.99 -1.96 -21.80
C TYR A 180 -5.93 -1.51 -23.26
N GLU A 181 -5.30 -0.35 -23.55
CA GLU A 181 -5.21 0.17 -24.93
C GLU A 181 -4.34 -0.70 -25.84
N ASP A 182 -3.26 -1.27 -25.30
CA ASP A 182 -2.38 -2.22 -25.98
C ASP A 182 -2.84 -3.70 -25.83
N GLY A 183 -3.97 -3.93 -25.15
CA GLY A 183 -4.46 -5.26 -24.78
C GLY A 183 -3.70 -5.96 -23.65
N ILE A 184 -2.59 -5.40 -23.15
CA ILE A 184 -1.68 -6.04 -22.19
C ILE A 184 -1.53 -5.24 -20.91
N SER A 185 -1.24 -3.93 -20.98
CA SER A 185 -0.77 -3.16 -19.84
C SER A 185 -1.08 -1.67 -19.88
N GLU A 186 -1.20 -1.05 -21.05
CA GLU A 186 -1.41 0.39 -21.15
C GLU A 186 -2.80 0.81 -20.67
N PRO A 187 -2.90 1.74 -19.71
CA PRO A 187 -4.19 2.17 -19.15
C PRO A 187 -5.17 2.72 -20.19
N ARG A 188 -6.44 2.73 -19.85
CA ARG A 188 -7.43 3.50 -20.61
C ARG A 188 -7.13 4.99 -20.50
N GLY A 189 -7.11 5.71 -21.63
CA GLY A 189 -6.72 7.12 -21.68
C GLY A 189 -5.20 7.36 -21.56
N TRP A 190 -4.38 6.33 -21.80
CA TRP A 190 -2.94 6.43 -21.84
C TRP A 190 -2.46 7.24 -23.06
N ASN A 191 -2.97 6.90 -24.22
CA ASN A 191 -2.70 7.58 -25.47
C ASN A 191 -3.77 8.66 -25.72
N ALA A 192 -3.38 9.92 -25.73
CA ALA A 192 -4.29 11.06 -25.96
C ALA A 192 -4.98 11.03 -27.33
N HIS A 193 -4.42 10.27 -28.31
CA HIS A 193 -5.00 10.12 -29.65
C HIS A 193 -5.89 8.88 -29.80
N PHE A 194 -5.95 8.03 -28.75
CA PHE A 194 -6.84 6.87 -28.77
C PHE A 194 -8.28 7.29 -28.57
N SER A 195 -9.17 6.83 -29.44
CA SER A 195 -10.59 7.15 -29.37
C SER A 195 -11.43 5.96 -28.95
N TYR A 196 -12.35 6.21 -28.01
CA TYR A 196 -13.35 5.26 -27.53
C TYR A 196 -14.69 5.64 -28.12
N ASN A 197 -15.27 4.78 -28.95
CA ASN A 197 -16.50 5.07 -29.70
C ASN A 197 -16.43 6.43 -30.42
N GLY A 198 -15.26 6.74 -31.01
CA GLY A 198 -15.04 7.98 -31.78
C GLY A 198 -14.69 9.22 -30.95
N PHE A 199 -14.54 9.10 -29.61
CA PHE A 199 -14.25 10.23 -28.72
C PHE A 199 -13.11 9.91 -27.75
N PRO A 200 -12.27 10.89 -27.37
CA PRO A 200 -11.31 10.70 -26.29
C PRO A 200 -12.03 10.60 -24.94
N LEU A 201 -11.41 9.94 -23.97
CA LEU A 201 -11.91 9.99 -22.59
C LEU A 201 -11.70 11.39 -21.97
N PRO A 202 -12.65 11.87 -21.16
CA PRO A 202 -12.51 13.16 -20.51
C PRO A 202 -11.39 13.13 -19.47
N PRO A 203 -10.70 14.27 -19.21
CA PRO A 203 -9.80 14.42 -18.09
C PRO A 203 -10.54 14.14 -16.77
N VAL A 204 -9.98 13.28 -15.92
CA VAL A 204 -10.65 12.86 -14.67
C VAL A 204 -10.93 14.03 -13.71
N ARG A 205 -10.07 15.04 -13.70
CA ARG A 205 -10.27 16.25 -12.88
C ARG A 205 -11.49 17.04 -13.31
N GLU A 206 -11.76 17.08 -14.60
CA GLU A 206 -12.94 17.76 -15.14
C GLU A 206 -14.23 17.03 -14.76
N VAL A 207 -14.19 15.69 -14.79
CA VAL A 207 -15.31 14.86 -14.29
C VAL A 207 -15.58 15.14 -12.81
N THR A 208 -14.54 15.22 -11.99
CA THR A 208 -14.69 15.57 -10.55
C THR A 208 -15.38 16.92 -10.40
N ARG A 209 -14.92 17.95 -11.11
CA ARG A 209 -15.41 19.33 -10.95
C ARG A 209 -16.85 19.52 -11.43
N GLN A 210 -17.24 18.85 -12.52
CA GLN A 210 -18.54 19.06 -13.16
C GLN A 210 -19.64 18.12 -12.63
N VAL A 211 -19.27 16.92 -12.13
CA VAL A 211 -20.27 15.90 -11.79
C VAL A 211 -20.20 15.48 -10.33
N ILE A 212 -19.00 15.40 -9.72
CA ILE A 212 -18.83 14.69 -8.45
C ILE A 212 -18.82 15.64 -7.24
N ARG A 213 -18.14 16.77 -7.36
CA ARG A 213 -17.88 17.69 -6.24
C ARG A 213 -19.15 18.35 -5.71
N VAL A 214 -19.23 18.46 -4.38
CA VAL A 214 -20.22 19.27 -3.66
C VAL A 214 -19.51 20.15 -2.63
N SER A 215 -20.01 21.37 -2.40
CA SER A 215 -19.52 22.23 -1.31
C SER A 215 -19.77 21.58 0.06
N ASN A 216 -18.84 21.78 1.00
CA ASN A 216 -18.99 21.31 2.38
C ASN A 216 -20.27 21.86 3.06
N GLU A 217 -20.73 23.04 2.66
CA GLU A 217 -21.93 23.69 3.20
C GLU A 217 -23.24 23.12 2.63
N ALA A 218 -23.18 22.46 1.47
CA ALA A 218 -24.34 21.90 0.77
C ALA A 218 -24.49 20.39 0.98
N VAL A 219 -23.79 19.82 1.97
CA VAL A 219 -23.84 18.39 2.27
C VAL A 219 -25.19 18.00 2.84
N THR A 220 -25.80 16.96 2.28
CA THR A 220 -27.02 16.32 2.83
C THR A 220 -26.61 15.21 3.81
N GLU A 221 -27.24 15.18 4.98
CA GLU A 221 -27.04 14.13 5.98
C GLU A 221 -27.94 12.92 5.74
N ASP A 222 -27.46 11.73 6.09
CA ASP A 222 -28.22 10.48 6.01
C ASP A 222 -29.17 10.37 7.23
N ASP A 223 -30.46 10.36 6.99
CA ASP A 223 -31.50 10.28 8.02
C ASP A 223 -31.63 8.88 8.67
N GLN A 224 -30.98 7.87 8.13
CA GLN A 224 -31.09 6.47 8.57
C GLN A 224 -29.81 5.90 9.16
N HIS A 225 -28.63 6.31 8.66
CA HIS A 225 -27.38 5.66 9.00
C HIS A 225 -26.40 6.58 9.69
N SER A 226 -25.77 6.07 10.74
CA SER A 226 -24.75 6.74 11.51
C SER A 226 -23.43 6.82 10.73
N ASP A 227 -22.57 7.77 11.11
CA ASP A 227 -21.25 7.92 10.51
C ASP A 227 -20.35 6.69 10.74
N LEU A 228 -20.68 5.84 11.73
CA LEU A 228 -20.01 4.56 11.95
C LEU A 228 -20.20 3.59 10.76
N LEU A 229 -21.30 3.68 10.01
CA LEU A 229 -21.49 2.89 8.80
C LEU A 229 -20.38 3.18 7.79
N THR A 230 -20.06 4.45 7.57
CA THR A 230 -18.96 4.88 6.68
C THR A 230 -17.60 4.43 7.20
N ALA A 231 -17.33 4.62 8.49
CA ALA A 231 -16.07 4.23 9.11
C ALA A 231 -15.86 2.71 9.08
N TRP A 232 -16.92 1.91 9.28
CA TRP A 232 -16.87 0.45 9.17
C TRP A 232 -16.57 0.01 7.74
N GLY A 233 -17.22 0.64 6.75
CA GLY A 233 -16.94 0.36 5.33
C GLY A 233 -15.47 0.55 4.97
N GLN A 234 -14.86 1.65 5.40
CA GLN A 234 -13.43 1.91 5.21
C GLN A 234 -12.57 0.86 5.96
N TYR A 235 -12.92 0.54 7.19
CA TYR A 235 -12.20 -0.43 8.01
C TYR A 235 -12.21 -1.83 7.39
N ILE A 236 -13.34 -2.27 6.84
CA ILE A 236 -13.48 -3.58 6.17
C ILE A 236 -12.85 -3.61 4.77
N ASP A 237 -12.82 -2.49 4.04
CA ASP A 237 -12.00 -2.40 2.82
C ASP A 237 -10.53 -2.64 3.14
N HIS A 238 -10.06 -2.10 4.28
CA HIS A 238 -8.69 -2.30 4.77
C HIS A 238 -8.42 -3.72 5.31
N ASP A 239 -9.43 -4.55 5.49
CA ASP A 239 -9.27 -5.96 5.84
C ASP A 239 -8.99 -6.84 4.62
N VAL A 240 -9.54 -6.48 3.45
CA VAL A 240 -9.54 -7.36 2.28
C VAL A 240 -8.74 -6.84 1.08
N ALA A 241 -8.41 -5.55 1.03
CA ALA A 241 -7.79 -4.95 -0.16
C ALA A 241 -6.70 -3.92 0.16
N PHE A 242 -5.52 -4.15 -0.40
CA PHE A 242 -4.41 -3.20 -0.44
C PHE A 242 -3.59 -3.40 -1.71
N THR A 243 -3.60 -2.42 -2.61
CA THR A 243 -2.80 -2.47 -3.84
C THR A 243 -1.59 -1.54 -3.71
N PRO A 244 -0.35 -2.07 -3.67
CA PRO A 244 0.87 -1.28 -3.63
C PRO A 244 1.02 -0.41 -4.87
N GLN A 245 1.74 0.70 -4.74
CA GLN A 245 2.14 1.54 -5.87
C GLN A 245 3.52 1.13 -6.39
N SER A 246 3.70 1.21 -7.70
CA SER A 246 5.02 1.12 -8.35
C SER A 246 5.90 2.30 -7.95
N THR A 247 7.21 2.10 -7.98
CA THR A 247 8.18 3.12 -7.62
C THR A 247 8.64 3.94 -8.83
N SER A 248 8.94 5.22 -8.62
CA SER A 248 9.49 6.09 -9.66
C SER A 248 10.92 5.70 -10.00
N LYS A 249 11.24 5.56 -11.28
CA LYS A 249 12.57 5.17 -11.80
C LYS A 249 13.39 6.38 -12.28
N ALA A 250 13.15 7.56 -11.74
CA ALA A 250 13.74 8.83 -12.16
C ALA A 250 15.28 8.90 -12.10
N THR A 251 15.91 8.02 -11.33
CA THR A 251 17.34 8.10 -11.02
C THR A 251 18.24 7.51 -12.10
N PHE A 252 17.68 6.72 -13.02
CA PHE A 252 18.45 6.06 -14.08
C PHE A 252 18.11 6.66 -15.45
N GLY A 253 19.12 6.92 -16.27
CA GLY A 253 19.07 7.63 -17.53
C GLY A 253 17.83 7.34 -18.38
N GLY A 254 16.86 8.22 -18.33
CA GLY A 254 15.57 8.13 -19.01
C GLY A 254 14.39 7.67 -18.17
N GLY A 255 14.54 7.44 -16.86
CA GLY A 255 13.42 7.13 -15.95
C GLY A 255 12.62 8.38 -15.58
N ALA A 256 11.27 8.28 -15.54
CA ALA A 256 10.41 9.39 -15.18
C ALA A 256 10.31 9.59 -13.66
N ASP A 257 10.39 10.84 -13.21
CA ASP A 257 10.00 11.24 -11.87
C ASP A 257 8.52 11.60 -11.84
N CYS A 258 7.68 10.72 -11.30
CA CYS A 258 6.23 10.94 -11.24
C CYS A 258 5.80 12.14 -10.39
N GLN A 259 6.69 12.75 -9.62
CA GLN A 259 6.42 14.00 -8.90
C GLN A 259 6.63 15.24 -9.79
N LEU A 260 7.36 15.09 -10.87
CA LEU A 260 7.79 16.21 -11.73
C LEU A 260 7.26 16.12 -13.15
N THR A 261 6.97 14.90 -13.65
CA THR A 261 6.47 14.73 -15.02
C THR A 261 4.97 14.86 -15.12
N CYS A 262 4.50 15.54 -16.16
CA CYS A 262 3.10 15.51 -16.57
C CYS A 262 2.87 14.62 -17.82
N GLU A 263 3.85 13.82 -18.20
CA GLU A 263 3.77 12.90 -19.34
C GLU A 263 3.43 11.47 -18.86
N ASN A 264 2.68 10.74 -19.67
CA ASN A 264 2.40 9.33 -19.45
C ASN A 264 3.65 8.50 -19.78
N GLN A 265 4.39 8.15 -18.76
CA GLN A 265 5.59 7.33 -18.86
C GLN A 265 5.69 6.37 -17.67
N SER A 266 5.55 5.07 -17.94
CA SER A 266 5.51 4.05 -16.87
C SER A 266 6.67 4.21 -15.87
N PRO A 267 6.37 4.22 -14.55
CA PRO A 267 5.10 3.96 -13.87
C PRO A 267 4.22 5.21 -13.62
N CYS A 268 4.47 6.34 -14.28
CA CYS A 268 3.75 7.59 -14.07
C CYS A 268 2.53 7.68 -15.00
N PHE A 269 1.36 7.98 -14.41
CA PHE A 269 0.11 8.22 -15.13
C PHE A 269 -0.57 9.47 -14.57
N PRO A 270 0.03 10.67 -14.73
CA PRO A 270 -0.38 11.89 -14.06
C PRO A 270 -1.80 12.33 -14.42
N ILE A 271 -2.49 12.91 -13.43
CA ILE A 271 -3.83 13.48 -13.61
C ILE A 271 -3.68 14.87 -14.19
N GLN A 272 -4.09 15.07 -15.42
CA GLN A 272 -3.99 16.35 -16.14
C GLN A 272 -4.91 17.40 -15.53
N LEU A 273 -4.41 18.61 -15.37
CA LEU A 273 -5.17 19.79 -14.93
C LEU A 273 -5.47 20.69 -16.14
N ALA A 274 -6.61 21.37 -16.11
CA ALA A 274 -6.93 22.37 -17.11
C ALA A 274 -5.89 23.50 -17.09
N LYS A 275 -5.45 23.96 -18.27
CA LYS A 275 -4.53 25.09 -18.37
C LYS A 275 -5.22 26.36 -17.87
N THR A 276 -4.63 27.03 -16.90
CA THR A 276 -5.12 28.31 -16.38
C THR A 276 -4.87 29.47 -17.33
N SER A 277 -3.90 29.33 -18.26
CA SER A 277 -3.54 30.28 -19.31
C SER A 277 -2.91 29.52 -20.48
N PRO A 278 -3.05 29.97 -21.73
CA PRO A 278 -2.36 29.40 -22.89
C PRO A 278 -0.84 29.36 -22.74
N ALA A 279 -0.26 30.32 -22.01
CA ALA A 279 1.17 30.41 -21.73
C ALA A 279 1.63 29.53 -20.54
N ALA A 280 0.72 28.99 -19.75
CA ALA A 280 1.06 28.09 -18.65
C ALA A 280 1.54 26.75 -19.19
N GLY A 281 2.63 26.25 -18.66
CA GLY A 281 3.12 24.89 -18.92
C GLY A 281 2.09 23.83 -18.52
N PRO A 282 2.32 22.55 -18.88
CA PRO A 282 1.46 21.46 -18.46
C PRO A 282 1.43 21.40 -16.93
N ALA A 283 0.23 21.36 -16.34
CA ALA A 283 0.02 21.20 -14.92
C ALA A 283 -0.69 19.88 -14.66
N CYS A 284 -0.25 19.12 -13.65
CA CYS A 284 -0.80 17.82 -13.33
C CYS A 284 -0.67 17.50 -11.84
N LEU A 285 -1.48 16.55 -11.35
CA LEU A 285 -1.28 15.90 -10.07
C LEU A 285 -0.49 14.62 -10.26
N PRO A 286 0.54 14.35 -9.43
CA PRO A 286 1.31 13.13 -9.50
C PRO A 286 0.44 11.90 -9.29
N PHE A 287 0.63 10.89 -10.13
CA PHE A 287 -0.05 9.61 -10.01
C PHE A 287 0.88 8.47 -10.41
N TYR A 288 1.00 7.49 -9.53
CA TYR A 288 1.77 6.28 -9.73
C TYR A 288 0.84 5.12 -10.06
N ARG A 289 1.20 4.32 -11.05
CA ARG A 289 0.48 3.08 -11.35
C ARG A 289 0.59 2.09 -10.19
N SER A 290 -0.37 1.19 -10.09
CA SER A 290 -0.34 0.08 -9.15
C SER A 290 0.71 -0.95 -9.55
N SER A 291 1.37 -1.57 -8.57
CA SER A 291 2.33 -2.66 -8.81
C SER A 291 1.64 -3.86 -9.45
N ALA A 292 2.29 -4.45 -10.44
CA ALA A 292 1.84 -5.69 -11.05
C ALA A 292 2.13 -6.89 -10.15
N ALA A 293 1.34 -7.94 -10.28
CA ALA A 293 1.67 -9.25 -9.74
C ALA A 293 2.72 -9.94 -10.62
N CYS A 294 3.58 -10.76 -10.01
CA CYS A 294 4.57 -11.58 -10.73
C CYS A 294 3.92 -12.40 -11.86
N GLY A 295 4.56 -12.45 -13.01
CA GLY A 295 4.12 -13.23 -14.16
C GLY A 295 2.92 -12.65 -14.93
N THR A 296 2.59 -11.37 -14.77
CA THR A 296 1.49 -10.70 -15.48
C THR A 296 1.95 -9.49 -16.30
N GLY A 297 1.14 -9.02 -17.24
CA GLY A 297 1.48 -7.93 -18.15
C GLY A 297 2.58 -8.33 -19.11
N THR A 298 3.55 -7.44 -19.33
CA THR A 298 4.71 -7.72 -20.18
C THR A 298 5.55 -8.90 -19.69
N GLN A 299 5.44 -9.25 -18.41
CA GLN A 299 6.06 -10.44 -17.81
C GLN A 299 5.32 -11.73 -18.21
N GLY A 300 3.98 -11.68 -18.30
CA GLY A 300 3.12 -12.84 -18.57
C GLY A 300 3.14 -13.32 -20.00
N ALA A 301 3.56 -12.48 -20.95
CA ALA A 301 3.74 -12.88 -22.35
C ALA A 301 4.72 -14.06 -22.53
N PHE A 302 5.43 -14.43 -21.48
CA PHE A 302 6.45 -15.46 -21.50
C PHE A 302 6.07 -16.74 -20.74
N PHE A 303 5.08 -16.72 -19.84
CA PHE A 303 4.74 -17.88 -18.97
C PHE A 303 3.50 -18.66 -19.39
N GLY A 304 3.14 -18.63 -20.62
CA GLY A 304 2.03 -19.40 -21.15
C GLY A 304 2.25 -19.73 -22.60
N ASN A 305 1.47 -20.66 -23.15
CA ASN A 305 1.45 -20.87 -24.61
C ASN A 305 1.51 -19.51 -25.29
N VAL A 306 2.46 -19.34 -26.18
CA VAL A 306 2.85 -18.13 -26.91
C VAL A 306 1.67 -17.38 -27.58
N SER A 307 0.49 -17.98 -27.60
CA SER A 307 -0.76 -17.45 -28.13
C SER A 307 -1.61 -16.64 -27.14
N SER A 308 -1.29 -16.58 -25.83
CA SER A 308 -2.07 -15.82 -24.84
C SER A 308 -1.18 -15.04 -23.88
N ALA A 309 -0.85 -13.80 -24.27
CA ALA A 309 -0.28 -12.83 -23.34
C ALA A 309 -1.21 -12.66 -22.15
N THR A 310 -0.71 -12.86 -20.91
CA THR A 310 -1.49 -12.61 -19.70
C THR A 310 -1.53 -11.10 -19.44
N PRO A 311 -2.68 -10.43 -19.51
CA PRO A 311 -2.75 -9.00 -19.24
C PRO A 311 -2.31 -8.66 -17.83
N ARG A 312 -1.84 -7.42 -17.64
CA ARG A 312 -1.41 -6.90 -16.34
C ARG A 312 -2.49 -7.08 -15.27
N GLN A 313 -2.12 -7.70 -14.16
CA GLN A 313 -2.94 -7.82 -12.96
C GLN A 313 -2.28 -7.05 -11.82
N GLN A 314 -3.09 -6.37 -11.02
CA GLN A 314 -2.61 -5.67 -9.85
C GLN A 314 -2.54 -6.62 -8.66
N MET A 315 -1.48 -6.48 -7.86
CA MET A 315 -1.27 -7.29 -6.67
C MET A 315 -2.16 -6.81 -5.51
N ASN A 316 -2.77 -7.74 -4.77
CA ASN A 316 -3.35 -7.48 -3.46
C ASN A 316 -2.35 -7.90 -2.37
N GLY A 317 -1.91 -6.96 -1.55
CA GLY A 317 -1.00 -7.22 -0.44
C GLY A 317 -1.66 -7.88 0.77
N LEU A 318 -3.00 -7.91 0.84
CA LEU A 318 -3.75 -8.47 1.95
C LEU A 318 -4.39 -9.80 1.59
N THR A 319 -4.88 -10.52 2.60
CA THR A 319 -5.78 -11.65 2.40
C THR A 319 -7.12 -11.18 1.84
N SER A 320 -7.77 -12.00 1.06
CA SER A 320 -9.13 -11.72 0.55
C SER A 320 -10.20 -12.31 1.47
N PHE A 321 -9.95 -12.41 2.76
CA PHE A 321 -10.89 -12.95 3.74
C PHE A 321 -11.26 -11.90 4.77
N LEU A 322 -12.48 -11.96 5.30
CA LEU A 322 -12.88 -11.22 6.48
C LEU A 322 -12.28 -11.94 7.71
N ASP A 323 -10.98 -11.76 7.93
CA ASP A 323 -10.18 -12.51 8.90
C ASP A 323 -9.52 -11.62 9.96
N ALA A 324 -9.91 -10.34 9.99
CA ALA A 324 -9.33 -9.31 10.84
C ALA A 324 -7.84 -9.06 10.58
N SER A 325 -7.41 -9.11 9.32
CA SER A 325 -6.05 -8.72 8.93
C SER A 325 -5.73 -7.27 9.34
N THR A 326 -6.74 -6.41 9.48
CA THR A 326 -6.63 -5.07 10.09
C THR A 326 -6.04 -5.11 11.51
N VAL A 327 -6.25 -6.20 12.25
CA VAL A 327 -5.73 -6.41 13.61
C VAL A 327 -4.41 -7.18 13.60
N TYR A 328 -4.30 -8.24 12.78
CA TYR A 328 -3.23 -9.23 12.85
C TYR A 328 -2.18 -9.11 11.75
N GLY A 329 -2.47 -8.37 10.68
CA GLY A 329 -1.68 -8.33 9.46
C GLY A 329 -1.91 -9.56 8.56
N SER A 330 -1.23 -9.56 7.42
CA SER A 330 -1.37 -10.59 6.37
C SER A 330 -0.07 -11.33 6.09
N SER A 331 0.87 -11.31 7.05
CA SER A 331 2.16 -11.99 6.95
C SER A 331 2.68 -12.43 8.32
N PRO A 332 3.54 -13.46 8.38
CA PRO A 332 4.21 -13.88 9.62
C PRO A 332 5.03 -12.76 10.27
N ALA A 333 5.65 -11.91 9.46
CA ALA A 333 6.44 -10.78 9.94
C ALA A 333 5.56 -9.74 10.67
N SER A 334 4.36 -9.45 10.13
CA SER A 334 3.40 -8.54 10.76
C SER A 334 2.85 -9.14 12.05
N GLU A 335 2.42 -10.38 12.04
CA GLU A 335 1.94 -11.10 13.22
C GLU A 335 2.98 -11.06 14.36
N LYS A 336 4.25 -11.36 14.03
CA LYS A 336 5.35 -11.35 14.99
C LYS A 336 5.58 -9.98 15.63
N ARG A 337 5.45 -8.90 14.86
CA ARG A 337 5.60 -7.52 15.39
C ARG A 337 4.44 -7.10 16.29
N LEU A 338 3.23 -7.55 15.99
CA LEU A 338 2.01 -7.16 16.70
C LEU A 338 1.79 -7.95 17.98
N ARG A 339 2.23 -9.20 18.04
CA ARG A 339 2.01 -10.09 19.16
C ARG A 339 2.95 -9.78 20.33
N ASN A 340 2.43 -9.85 21.56
CA ASN A 340 3.22 -9.80 22.79
C ASN A 340 3.70 -11.22 23.16
N TRP A 341 4.90 -11.57 22.74
CA TRP A 341 5.51 -12.90 22.96
C TRP A 341 5.87 -13.19 24.42
N THR A 342 5.88 -12.18 25.30
CA THR A 342 6.15 -12.37 26.74
C THR A 342 4.88 -12.61 27.56
N SER A 343 3.70 -12.51 26.93
CA SER A 343 2.42 -12.72 27.59
C SER A 343 2.08 -14.20 27.63
N ALA A 344 1.79 -14.74 28.81
CA ALA A 344 1.24 -16.08 28.96
C ALA A 344 -0.23 -16.20 28.51
N GLU A 345 -0.90 -15.07 28.27
CA GLU A 345 -2.32 -14.99 27.90
C GLU A 345 -2.54 -14.85 26.38
N GLY A 346 -1.46 -14.78 25.58
CA GLY A 346 -1.58 -14.63 24.12
C GLY A 346 -1.99 -13.24 23.65
N LEU A 347 -1.61 -12.18 24.38
CA LEU A 347 -2.02 -10.81 24.09
C LEU A 347 -1.27 -10.19 22.89
N LEU A 348 -1.89 -9.17 22.30
CA LEU A 348 -1.25 -8.23 21.39
C LEU A 348 -0.50 -7.15 22.17
N ARG A 349 0.53 -6.55 21.54
CA ARG A 349 1.28 -5.43 22.10
C ARG A 349 0.40 -4.20 22.22
N VAL A 350 0.62 -3.43 23.28
CA VAL A 350 -0.10 -2.18 23.57
C VAL A 350 0.88 -1.02 23.72
N ASN A 351 0.37 0.21 23.64
CA ASN A 351 1.17 1.40 23.87
C ASN A 351 1.76 1.39 25.28
N ALA A 352 3.07 1.59 25.37
CA ALA A 352 3.77 1.60 26.68
C ALA A 352 3.58 2.92 27.44
N ARG A 353 3.32 4.05 26.75
CA ARG A 353 3.32 5.39 27.34
C ARG A 353 1.93 5.95 27.59
N TYR A 354 0.99 5.69 26.68
CA TYR A 354 -0.33 6.31 26.68
C TYR A 354 -1.41 5.34 27.07
N ARG A 355 -2.37 5.82 27.86
CA ARG A 355 -3.58 5.11 28.28
C ARG A 355 -4.79 6.01 28.07
N ASP A 356 -5.93 5.40 27.73
CA ASP A 356 -7.23 6.02 27.54
C ASP A 356 -8.10 5.72 28.78
N ALA A 357 -8.06 6.56 29.79
CA ALA A 357 -8.72 6.29 31.08
C ALA A 357 -8.40 4.87 31.62
N GLY A 358 -7.13 4.46 31.59
CA GLY A 358 -6.65 3.13 31.98
C GLY A 358 -6.67 2.07 30.89
N ARG A 359 -7.43 2.25 29.81
CA ARG A 359 -7.51 1.32 28.67
C ARG A 359 -6.32 1.46 27.71
N ALA A 360 -6.04 0.41 26.97
CA ALA A 360 -4.92 0.36 26.05
C ALA A 360 -5.14 1.20 24.79
N PHE A 361 -4.05 1.78 24.26
CA PHE A 361 -3.95 2.26 22.86
C PHE A 361 -3.11 1.31 22.03
N LEU A 362 -3.20 1.45 20.72
CA LEU A 362 -2.31 0.82 19.76
C LEU A 362 -0.85 1.15 20.06
N PRO A 363 0.10 0.22 19.91
CA PRO A 363 1.52 0.52 19.99
C PRO A 363 1.93 1.45 18.84
N PHE A 364 3.08 2.10 18.99
CA PHE A 364 3.67 2.88 17.91
C PHE A 364 4.52 2.01 16.99
N ALA A 365 4.59 2.42 15.72
CA ALA A 365 5.55 1.85 14.80
C ALA A 365 6.99 2.10 15.32
N PRO A 366 7.85 1.06 15.39
CA PRO A 366 9.19 1.20 15.90
C PRO A 366 10.07 2.04 14.95
N PRO A 367 11.03 2.84 15.48
CA PRO A 367 12.07 3.43 14.64
C PRO A 367 12.93 2.33 13.99
N PRO A 368 13.47 2.53 12.78
CA PRO A 368 13.46 3.73 11.93
C PRO A 368 12.29 3.81 10.93
N ALA A 369 11.13 3.22 11.25
CA ALA A 369 9.99 3.23 10.32
C ALA A 369 9.67 4.66 9.83
N PRO A 370 9.39 4.83 8.53
CA PRO A 370 8.93 6.10 8.00
C PRO A 370 7.64 6.52 8.70
N SER A 371 7.53 7.79 9.08
CA SER A 371 6.30 8.31 9.69
C SER A 371 5.75 9.49 8.90
N ALA A 372 4.50 9.38 8.46
CA ALA A 372 3.73 10.50 7.92
C ALA A 372 3.01 11.30 9.02
N CYS A 373 3.00 10.79 10.26
CA CYS A 373 2.23 11.38 11.33
C CYS A 373 2.81 12.71 11.77
N ALA A 374 1.93 13.70 12.00
CA ALA A 374 2.33 15.02 12.46
C ALA A 374 2.72 15.00 13.92
N PRO A 375 3.75 15.79 14.33
CA PRO A 375 4.04 16.03 15.72
C PRO A 375 2.89 16.81 16.40
N GLN A 376 2.77 16.65 17.69
CA GLN A 376 1.85 17.44 18.49
C GLN A 376 2.30 18.92 18.47
N PRO A 377 1.38 19.88 18.38
CA PRO A 377 1.72 21.29 18.50
C PRO A 377 2.46 21.57 19.82
N GLY A 378 3.54 22.35 19.74
CA GLY A 378 4.40 22.64 20.90
C GLY A 378 5.51 21.62 21.19
N ALA A 379 5.57 20.51 20.46
CA ALA A 379 6.68 19.54 20.51
C ALA A 379 7.28 19.30 19.11
N PRO A 380 7.84 20.33 18.47
CA PRO A 380 8.21 20.27 17.04
C PRO A 380 9.39 19.33 16.72
N GLU A 381 10.23 19.02 17.68
CA GLU A 381 11.44 18.22 17.46
C GLU A 381 11.20 16.69 17.58
N ALA A 382 10.14 16.26 18.25
CA ALA A 382 9.81 14.86 18.36
C ALA A 382 9.00 14.39 17.15
N ARG A 383 9.57 13.53 16.30
CA ARG A 383 8.80 12.80 15.30
C ARG A 383 7.65 12.08 16.00
N ALA A 384 6.39 12.42 15.67
CA ALA A 384 5.26 11.66 16.16
C ALA A 384 5.22 10.31 15.44
N PRO A 385 5.36 9.19 16.14
CA PRO A 385 5.21 7.89 15.51
C PRO A 385 3.74 7.68 15.14
N CYS A 386 3.50 7.05 13.97
CA CYS A 386 2.19 6.51 13.65
C CYS A 386 1.91 5.26 14.50
N PHE A 387 0.64 4.92 14.67
CA PHE A 387 0.25 3.66 15.27
C PHE A 387 0.69 2.47 14.44
N LEU A 388 1.00 1.37 15.11
CA LEU A 388 1.24 0.06 14.54
C LEU A 388 -0.02 -0.79 14.73
N ALA A 389 -0.59 -1.27 13.62
CA ALA A 389 -1.72 -2.19 13.58
C ALA A 389 -1.47 -3.23 12.49
N GLY A 390 -2.42 -4.13 12.28
CA GLY A 390 -2.36 -5.10 11.18
C GLY A 390 -2.36 -4.45 9.80
N ASP A 391 -3.04 -3.31 9.66
CA ASP A 391 -2.99 -2.47 8.47
C ASP A 391 -2.25 -1.15 8.72
N GLY A 392 -1.40 -0.75 7.79
CA GLY A 392 -0.55 0.44 7.92
C GLY A 392 -1.30 1.77 7.87
N ARG A 393 -2.59 1.78 7.47
CA ARG A 393 -3.44 2.97 7.35
C ARG A 393 -4.14 3.35 8.67
N ALA A 394 -3.88 2.64 9.77
CA ALA A 394 -4.52 2.86 11.07
C ALA A 394 -4.42 4.29 11.62
N SER A 395 -3.47 5.10 11.17
CA SER A 395 -3.30 6.50 11.59
C SER A 395 -3.83 7.52 10.60
N GLU A 396 -4.49 7.09 9.52
CA GLU A 396 -4.93 7.98 8.45
C GLU A 396 -5.97 9.00 8.95
N VAL A 397 -6.97 8.54 9.69
CA VAL A 397 -8.00 9.38 10.33
C VAL A 397 -8.35 8.87 11.74
N PRO A 398 -8.85 9.73 12.64
CA PRO A 398 -9.20 9.36 14.02
C PRO A 398 -10.22 8.24 14.12
N ALA A 399 -11.19 8.16 13.21
CA ALA A 399 -12.19 7.10 13.17
C ALA A 399 -11.54 5.72 12.96
N LEU A 400 -10.61 5.60 12.02
CA LEU A 400 -9.82 4.36 11.81
C LEU A 400 -8.97 4.02 13.04
N ALA A 401 -8.25 5.01 13.60
CA ALA A 401 -7.43 4.79 14.78
C ALA A 401 -8.28 4.32 15.98
N ALA A 402 -9.50 4.82 16.13
CA ALA A 402 -10.45 4.38 17.15
C ALA A 402 -10.90 2.92 16.92
N LEU A 403 -11.28 2.56 15.68
CA LEU A 403 -11.68 1.18 15.36
C LEU A 403 -10.54 0.18 15.54
N HIS A 404 -9.33 0.49 15.05
CA HIS A 404 -8.18 -0.38 15.26
C HIS A 404 -7.85 -0.54 16.76
N THR A 405 -7.99 0.52 17.56
CA THR A 405 -7.79 0.47 19.01
C THR A 405 -8.87 -0.39 19.68
N LEU A 406 -10.12 -0.27 19.25
CA LEU A 406 -11.25 -1.06 19.73
C LEU A 406 -10.98 -2.57 19.57
N TRP A 407 -10.56 -2.98 18.38
CA TRP A 407 -10.33 -4.40 18.06
C TRP A 407 -9.05 -4.97 18.68
N LEU A 408 -8.03 -4.16 18.89
CA LEU A 408 -6.87 -4.54 19.72
C LEU A 408 -7.32 -4.86 21.16
N ARG A 409 -8.18 -4.02 21.73
CA ARG A 409 -8.71 -4.22 23.10
C ARG A 409 -9.58 -5.48 23.16
N GLU A 410 -10.42 -5.69 22.16
CA GLU A 410 -11.30 -6.86 22.10
C GLU A 410 -10.50 -8.16 22.03
N HIS A 411 -9.46 -8.22 21.18
CA HIS A 411 -8.58 -9.39 21.18
C HIS A 411 -7.98 -9.65 22.56
N ASN A 412 -7.43 -8.63 23.20
CA ASN A 412 -6.77 -8.80 24.50
C ASN A 412 -7.77 -9.19 25.60
N ARG A 413 -8.99 -8.65 25.56
CA ARG A 413 -10.09 -9.03 26.46
C ARG A 413 -10.46 -10.50 26.31
N LEU A 414 -10.64 -10.96 25.08
CA LEU A 414 -11.01 -12.35 24.76
C LEU A 414 -9.87 -13.32 25.12
N ALA A 415 -8.64 -13.03 24.75
CA ALA A 415 -7.49 -13.90 25.01
C ALA A 415 -7.28 -14.09 26.52
N ALA A 416 -7.33 -13.03 27.30
CA ALA A 416 -7.24 -13.09 28.77
C ALA A 416 -8.41 -13.88 29.36
N ALA A 417 -9.64 -13.65 28.88
CA ALA A 417 -10.83 -14.35 29.36
C ALA A 417 -10.81 -15.85 29.04
N PHE A 418 -10.30 -16.23 27.88
CA PHE A 418 -10.14 -17.62 27.47
C PHE A 418 -9.05 -18.32 28.29
N LYS A 419 -7.92 -17.67 28.51
CA LYS A 419 -6.86 -18.21 29.36
C LYS A 419 -7.32 -18.39 30.80
N ALA A 420 -8.12 -17.48 31.35
CA ALA A 420 -8.69 -17.61 32.69
C ALA A 420 -9.66 -18.79 32.82
N ARG A 421 -10.41 -19.14 31.77
CA ARG A 421 -11.32 -20.27 31.72
C ARG A 421 -10.62 -21.60 31.46
N ASN A 422 -9.47 -21.56 30.78
CA ASN A 422 -8.72 -22.72 30.32
C ASN A 422 -7.25 -22.54 30.73
N ALA A 423 -6.98 -22.68 32.03
CA ALA A 423 -5.64 -22.51 32.59
C ALA A 423 -4.56 -23.38 31.90
N HIS A 424 -4.97 -24.54 31.38
CA HIS A 424 -4.14 -25.47 30.62
C HIS A 424 -3.76 -25.01 29.21
N TRP A 425 -4.47 -24.03 28.60
CA TRP A 425 -4.14 -23.54 27.28
C TRP A 425 -2.79 -22.86 27.28
N SER A 426 -2.02 -23.05 26.20
CA SER A 426 -0.82 -22.27 25.93
C SER A 426 -1.15 -20.82 25.56
N ALA A 427 -0.18 -19.93 25.60
CA ALA A 427 -0.33 -18.57 25.09
C ALA A 427 -0.71 -18.57 23.60
N ASP A 428 -0.18 -19.52 22.83
CA ASP A 428 -0.51 -19.68 21.41
C ASP A 428 -1.96 -20.11 21.18
N THR A 429 -2.45 -21.06 21.98
CA THR A 429 -3.86 -21.48 21.91
C THR A 429 -4.81 -20.33 22.24
N ALA A 430 -4.55 -19.59 23.33
CA ALA A 430 -5.35 -18.44 23.72
C ALA A 430 -5.36 -17.35 22.62
N TYR A 431 -4.19 -17.08 22.03
CA TYR A 431 -4.07 -16.15 20.91
C TYR A 431 -4.85 -16.58 19.67
N GLN A 432 -4.69 -17.84 19.23
CA GLN A 432 -5.34 -18.33 18.02
C GLN A 432 -6.86 -18.45 18.18
N GLU A 433 -7.34 -18.87 19.34
CA GLU A 433 -8.80 -18.93 19.61
C GLU A 433 -9.39 -17.49 19.67
N ALA A 434 -8.70 -16.53 20.29
CA ALA A 434 -9.14 -15.15 20.28
C ALA A 434 -9.13 -14.57 18.87
N ARG A 435 -8.08 -14.83 18.06
CA ARG A 435 -8.00 -14.43 16.64
C ARG A 435 -9.17 -15.02 15.83
N LYS A 436 -9.47 -16.28 16.02
CA LYS A 436 -10.57 -16.98 15.34
C LYS A 436 -11.93 -16.36 15.67
N VAL A 437 -12.18 -16.00 16.94
CA VAL A 437 -13.40 -15.31 17.37
C VAL A 437 -13.48 -13.89 16.82
N VAL A 438 -12.39 -13.11 16.87
CA VAL A 438 -12.35 -11.74 16.32
C VAL A 438 -12.63 -11.76 14.81
N GLY A 439 -12.05 -12.71 14.06
CA GLY A 439 -12.37 -12.91 12.65
C GLY A 439 -13.84 -13.23 12.41
N ALA A 440 -14.42 -14.13 13.22
CA ALA A 440 -15.85 -14.45 13.15
C ALA A 440 -16.74 -13.21 13.41
N LEU A 441 -16.37 -12.35 14.35
CA LEU A 441 -17.10 -11.10 14.60
C LEU A 441 -17.04 -10.13 13.42
N HIS A 442 -15.90 -10.02 12.74
CA HIS A 442 -15.78 -9.23 11.50
C HIS A 442 -16.71 -9.77 10.41
N GLN A 443 -16.79 -11.10 10.25
CA GLN A 443 -17.70 -11.76 9.32
C GLN A 443 -19.17 -11.47 9.67
N ILE A 444 -19.55 -11.65 10.93
CA ILE A 444 -20.93 -11.44 11.40
C ILE A 444 -21.38 -9.99 11.22
N ILE A 445 -20.61 -9.04 11.75
CA ILE A 445 -20.96 -7.63 11.71
C ILE A 445 -21.03 -7.15 10.25
N THR A 446 -20.11 -7.63 9.41
CA THR A 446 -20.10 -7.21 8.00
C THR A 446 -21.28 -7.81 7.23
N LEU A 447 -21.48 -9.12 7.26
CA LEU A 447 -22.51 -9.78 6.42
C LEU A 447 -23.93 -9.66 6.99
N ARG A 448 -24.08 -9.69 8.33
CA ARG A 448 -25.39 -9.60 8.98
C ARG A 448 -25.88 -8.16 9.15
N ASP A 449 -24.97 -7.27 9.61
CA ASP A 449 -25.39 -5.94 10.09
C ASP A 449 -25.10 -4.82 9.08
N TYR A 450 -23.97 -4.87 8.36
CA TYR A 450 -23.51 -3.81 7.46
C TYR A 450 -24.01 -3.98 6.01
N VAL A 451 -23.72 -5.11 5.37
CA VAL A 451 -23.99 -5.32 3.93
C VAL A 451 -25.48 -5.20 3.59
N PRO A 452 -26.45 -5.68 4.40
CA PRO A 452 -27.87 -5.48 4.10
C PRO A 452 -28.29 -4.01 4.01
N LYS A 453 -27.63 -3.10 4.75
CA LYS A 453 -27.89 -1.64 4.70
C LYS A 453 -27.29 -1.02 3.44
N ILE A 454 -26.21 -1.60 2.93
CA ILE A 454 -25.55 -1.11 1.70
C ILE A 454 -26.34 -1.54 0.45
N LEU A 455 -26.79 -2.78 0.38
CA LEU A 455 -27.43 -3.37 -0.79
C LEU A 455 -28.96 -3.17 -0.80
N GLY A 456 -29.54 -3.01 0.37
CA GLY A 456 -30.99 -3.15 0.59
C GLY A 456 -31.43 -4.62 0.66
N PRO A 457 -32.58 -4.90 1.33
CA PRO A 457 -33.00 -6.27 1.66
C PRO A 457 -33.17 -7.17 0.44
N LYS A 458 -33.79 -6.67 -0.63
CA LYS A 458 -34.04 -7.46 -1.85
C LYS A 458 -32.76 -7.82 -2.60
N ALA A 459 -31.85 -6.86 -2.75
CA ALA A 459 -30.59 -7.12 -3.44
C ALA A 459 -29.64 -7.99 -2.58
N PHE A 460 -29.70 -7.86 -1.26
CA PHE A 460 -28.96 -8.76 -0.36
C PHE A 460 -29.44 -10.21 -0.53
N GLU A 461 -30.76 -10.45 -0.49
CA GLU A 461 -31.32 -11.78 -0.71
C GLU A 461 -30.96 -12.35 -2.10
N GLN A 462 -31.04 -11.51 -3.13
CA GLN A 462 -30.75 -11.91 -4.51
C GLN A 462 -29.27 -12.24 -4.74
N HIS A 463 -28.34 -11.44 -4.22
CA HIS A 463 -26.92 -11.53 -4.58
C HIS A 463 -26.08 -12.24 -3.52
N VAL A 464 -26.48 -12.22 -2.26
CA VAL A 464 -25.79 -12.90 -1.16
C VAL A 464 -26.57 -14.13 -0.73
N GLY A 465 -27.84 -13.97 -0.32
CA GLY A 465 -28.74 -15.02 0.12
C GLY A 465 -28.23 -15.81 1.34
N PRO A 466 -28.90 -16.93 1.73
CA PRO A 466 -28.50 -17.70 2.89
C PRO A 466 -27.19 -18.47 2.65
N TYR A 467 -26.44 -18.73 3.75
CA TYR A 467 -25.27 -19.60 3.73
C TYR A 467 -25.67 -21.05 3.52
N ARG A 468 -24.98 -21.75 2.63
CA ARG A 468 -25.25 -23.16 2.27
C ARG A 468 -24.08 -24.11 2.56
N GLY A 469 -23.06 -23.63 3.26
CA GLY A 469 -21.81 -24.35 3.50
C GLY A 469 -20.65 -23.86 2.65
N TYR A 470 -19.45 -24.28 3.02
CA TYR A 470 -18.22 -24.02 2.27
C TYR A 470 -18.26 -24.69 0.89
N ASN A 471 -17.90 -23.95 -0.13
CA ASN A 471 -17.82 -24.45 -1.51
C ASN A 471 -16.39 -24.27 -2.06
N PRO A 472 -15.61 -25.35 -2.22
CA PRO A 472 -14.23 -25.28 -2.71
C PRO A 472 -14.09 -24.81 -4.17
N THR A 473 -15.18 -24.77 -4.93
CA THR A 473 -15.16 -24.28 -6.33
C THR A 473 -15.37 -22.77 -6.44
N VAL A 474 -15.65 -22.09 -5.32
CA VAL A 474 -15.82 -20.63 -5.28
C VAL A 474 -14.48 -19.98 -4.96
N ASP A 475 -14.00 -19.13 -5.88
CA ASP A 475 -12.81 -18.31 -5.66
C ASP A 475 -13.18 -17.08 -4.80
N PRO A 476 -12.68 -16.97 -3.56
CA PRO A 476 -12.92 -15.83 -2.69
C PRO A 476 -12.06 -14.62 -3.02
N THR A 477 -11.10 -14.74 -3.94
CA THR A 477 -10.16 -13.65 -4.25
C THR A 477 -10.91 -12.37 -4.60
N VAL A 478 -10.53 -11.28 -3.95
CA VAL A 478 -11.12 -9.96 -4.18
C VAL A 478 -10.95 -9.57 -5.65
N SER A 479 -12.06 -9.23 -6.29
CA SER A 479 -12.06 -8.81 -7.69
C SER A 479 -11.57 -7.37 -7.85
N ASN A 480 -10.89 -7.13 -8.97
CA ASN A 480 -10.34 -5.81 -9.27
C ASN A 480 -11.43 -4.73 -9.34
N VAL A 481 -12.61 -5.06 -9.90
CA VAL A 481 -13.73 -4.11 -9.97
C VAL A 481 -14.33 -3.80 -8.59
N PHE A 482 -14.36 -4.76 -7.69
CA PHE A 482 -14.81 -4.54 -6.31
C PHE A 482 -13.85 -3.59 -5.59
N SER A 483 -12.57 -3.93 -5.51
CA SER A 483 -11.56 -3.14 -4.79
C SER A 483 -11.34 -1.75 -5.40
N THR A 484 -11.38 -1.63 -6.74
CA THR A 484 -10.99 -0.40 -7.43
C THR A 484 -12.16 0.53 -7.73
N ALA A 485 -13.38 -0.01 -7.79
CA ALA A 485 -14.58 0.77 -8.11
C ALA A 485 -15.72 0.56 -7.12
N ALA A 486 -16.32 -0.63 -7.05
CA ALA A 486 -17.61 -0.79 -6.38
C ALA A 486 -17.56 -0.51 -4.88
N PHE A 487 -16.55 -1.02 -4.17
CA PHE A 487 -16.44 -0.82 -2.72
C PHE A 487 -15.94 0.58 -2.34
N ARG A 488 -15.44 1.36 -3.32
CA ARG A 488 -15.13 2.78 -3.16
C ARG A 488 -16.35 3.69 -3.19
N PHE A 489 -17.56 3.15 -3.27
CA PHE A 489 -18.79 3.91 -3.09
C PHE A 489 -18.82 4.66 -1.76
N GLY A 490 -18.24 4.09 -0.71
CA GLY A 490 -18.16 4.69 0.63
C GLY A 490 -17.49 6.06 0.69
N HIS A 491 -16.66 6.43 -0.29
CA HIS A 491 -16.08 7.77 -0.36
C HIS A 491 -17.15 8.88 -0.49
N THR A 492 -18.33 8.54 -0.98
CA THR A 492 -19.45 9.50 -1.11
C THR A 492 -20.21 9.72 0.19
N SER A 493 -20.01 8.85 1.18
CA SER A 493 -20.67 8.94 2.50
C SER A 493 -19.79 9.56 3.59
N VAL A 494 -18.54 9.89 3.28
CA VAL A 494 -17.63 10.55 4.23
C VAL A 494 -18.12 11.96 4.53
N HIS A 495 -18.27 12.26 5.82
CA HIS A 495 -18.67 13.59 6.30
C HIS A 495 -17.46 14.55 6.30
N PRO A 496 -17.62 15.85 6.00
CA PRO A 496 -16.50 16.81 5.99
C PRO A 496 -15.93 17.12 7.38
N LEU A 497 -16.63 16.75 8.47
CA LEU A 497 -16.23 16.98 9.85
C LEU A 497 -16.01 15.67 10.58
N VAL A 498 -14.94 15.57 11.36
CA VAL A 498 -14.77 14.57 12.41
C VAL A 498 -15.49 15.08 13.67
N ARG A 499 -16.57 14.42 14.00
CA ARG A 499 -17.46 14.84 15.10
C ARG A 499 -16.97 14.23 16.42
N ARG A 500 -16.90 15.08 17.46
CA ARG A 500 -16.47 14.70 18.82
C ARG A 500 -17.53 15.15 19.81
N LEU A 501 -18.05 14.20 20.58
CA LEU A 501 -19.16 14.43 21.51
C LEU A 501 -18.74 14.12 22.95
N ASP A 502 -19.32 14.88 23.88
CA ASP A 502 -19.21 14.67 25.32
C ASP A 502 -20.07 13.48 25.82
N SER A 503 -20.12 13.26 27.12
CA SER A 503 -20.92 12.20 27.74
C SER A 503 -22.43 12.39 27.61
N ARG A 504 -22.90 13.60 27.24
CA ARG A 504 -24.30 13.92 26.98
C ARG A 504 -24.63 13.88 25.49
N PHE A 505 -23.69 13.42 24.66
CA PHE A 505 -23.80 13.38 23.21
C PHE A 505 -24.00 14.75 22.56
N GLN A 506 -23.51 15.81 23.23
CA GLN A 506 -23.43 17.16 22.71
C GLN A 506 -22.02 17.42 22.18
N GLU A 507 -21.85 18.46 21.36
CA GLU A 507 -20.51 18.87 20.94
C GLU A 507 -19.63 19.10 22.16
N HIS A 508 -18.43 18.49 22.14
CA HIS A 508 -17.56 18.53 23.30
C HIS A 508 -16.98 19.94 23.51
N PRO A 509 -17.24 20.61 24.66
CA PRO A 509 -16.93 22.04 24.83
C PRO A 509 -15.45 22.38 24.67
N GLY A 510 -14.55 21.49 25.09
CA GLY A 510 -13.10 21.64 24.96
C GLY A 510 -12.50 20.99 23.71
N LEU A 511 -13.30 20.26 22.93
CA LEU A 511 -12.85 19.51 21.75
C LEU A 511 -13.89 19.66 20.62
N PRO A 512 -13.96 20.83 19.98
CA PRO A 512 -14.95 21.09 18.93
C PRO A 512 -14.74 20.13 17.74
N HIS A 513 -15.74 20.02 16.88
CA HIS A 513 -15.67 19.25 15.64
C HIS A 513 -14.48 19.71 14.82
N LEU A 514 -13.86 18.78 14.09
CA LEU A 514 -12.68 19.04 13.27
C LEU A 514 -13.02 18.97 11.79
N PRO A 515 -12.60 19.92 10.97
CA PRO A 515 -12.52 19.70 9.53
C PRO A 515 -11.68 18.48 9.22
N LEU A 516 -12.11 17.66 8.24
CA LEU A 516 -11.45 16.38 7.96
C LEU A 516 -9.97 16.57 7.57
N HIS A 517 -9.61 17.64 6.83
CA HIS A 517 -8.22 17.93 6.48
C HIS A 517 -7.33 18.17 7.71
N ASP A 518 -7.89 18.62 8.84
CA ASP A 518 -7.17 18.79 10.10
C ASP A 518 -7.01 17.50 10.91
N ALA A 519 -7.60 16.41 10.42
CA ALA A 519 -7.58 15.13 11.12
C ALA A 519 -6.56 14.12 10.53
N PHE A 520 -6.15 14.27 9.26
CA PHE A 520 -5.29 13.31 8.58
C PHE A 520 -3.91 13.18 9.24
N PHE A 521 -3.51 11.92 9.51
CA PHE A 521 -2.21 11.54 10.08
C PHE A 521 -1.82 12.30 11.36
N ARG A 522 -2.80 12.54 12.22
CA ARG A 522 -2.63 13.22 13.53
C ARG A 522 -3.07 12.33 14.68
N PRO A 523 -2.35 11.22 14.98
CA PRO A 523 -2.73 10.27 16.04
C PRO A 523 -2.74 10.92 17.43
N TRP A 524 -1.98 12.00 17.64
CA TRP A 524 -1.99 12.76 18.87
C TRP A 524 -3.36 13.34 19.23
N ARG A 525 -4.23 13.58 18.22
CA ARG A 525 -5.61 14.02 18.48
C ARG A 525 -6.42 12.96 19.23
N LEU A 526 -6.11 11.68 18.99
CA LEU A 526 -6.74 10.60 19.77
C LEU A 526 -6.07 10.46 21.14
N LEU A 527 -4.72 10.57 21.22
CA LEU A 527 -3.97 10.36 22.45
C LEU A 527 -4.16 11.47 23.47
N GLY A 528 -4.21 12.73 23.03
CA GLY A 528 -4.25 13.93 23.88
C GLY A 528 -5.60 14.62 23.96
N GLU A 529 -6.57 14.24 23.13
CA GLU A 529 -7.87 14.92 23.04
C GLU A 529 -9.04 13.98 23.37
N GLY A 530 -9.03 13.44 24.60
CA GLY A 530 -10.16 12.68 25.17
C GLY A 530 -10.25 11.21 24.79
N GLY A 531 -9.27 10.65 24.08
CA GLY A 531 -9.21 9.21 23.76
C GLY A 531 -10.19 8.78 22.66
N VAL A 532 -10.59 7.51 22.74
CA VAL A 532 -11.51 6.88 21.77
C VAL A 532 -12.94 7.38 21.95
N ASP A 533 -13.35 7.65 23.18
CA ASP A 533 -14.77 7.85 23.53
C ASP A 533 -15.46 9.03 22.82
N PRO A 534 -14.88 10.25 22.72
CA PRO A 534 -15.53 11.37 22.03
C PRO A 534 -15.74 11.11 20.54
N VAL A 535 -14.79 10.46 19.89
CA VAL A 535 -14.87 10.09 18.46
C VAL A 535 -15.94 9.01 18.28
N MET A 536 -15.95 8.00 19.14
CA MET A 536 -16.93 6.90 19.07
C MET A 536 -18.36 7.40 19.29
N ARG A 537 -18.58 8.34 20.22
CA ARG A 537 -19.90 8.98 20.39
C ARG A 537 -20.32 9.76 19.13
N GLY A 538 -19.37 10.46 18.49
CA GLY A 538 -19.63 11.13 17.22
C GLY A 538 -20.06 10.16 16.12
N LEU A 539 -19.34 9.05 15.97
CA LEU A 539 -19.63 8.02 14.97
C LEU A 539 -21.01 7.35 15.19
N LEU A 540 -21.40 7.13 16.45
CA LEU A 540 -22.67 6.48 16.80
C LEU A 540 -23.90 7.39 16.68
N ALA A 541 -23.77 8.65 17.12
CA ALA A 541 -24.92 9.53 17.31
C ALA A 541 -25.11 10.54 16.17
N ARG A 542 -24.17 10.65 15.26
CA ARG A 542 -24.27 11.59 14.14
C ARG A 542 -24.43 10.87 12.81
N PRO A 543 -25.23 11.44 11.91
CA PRO A 543 -25.48 10.83 10.60
C PRO A 543 -24.24 10.84 9.72
N ALA A 544 -24.11 9.85 8.85
CA ALA A 544 -23.20 9.89 7.71
C ALA A 544 -23.63 10.97 6.70
N LYS A 545 -22.76 11.30 5.75
CA LYS A 545 -23.19 12.08 4.59
C LYS A 545 -24.04 11.20 3.67
N LEU A 546 -25.21 11.65 3.27
CA LEU A 546 -25.98 10.99 2.23
C LEU A 546 -25.37 11.27 0.86
N GLN A 547 -25.18 10.24 0.05
CA GLN A 547 -24.90 10.41 -1.36
C GLN A 547 -26.18 10.85 -2.09
N VAL A 548 -26.15 12.02 -2.68
CA VAL A 548 -27.16 12.50 -3.61
C VAL A 548 -26.51 12.58 -5.01
N GLN A 549 -27.24 12.26 -6.07
CA GLN A 549 -26.64 12.10 -7.41
C GLN A 549 -25.93 13.34 -7.97
N ASP A 550 -26.24 14.51 -7.49
CA ASP A 550 -25.59 15.79 -7.82
C ASP A 550 -24.70 16.33 -6.69
N GLN A 551 -24.51 15.55 -5.61
CA GLN A 551 -23.72 15.91 -4.42
C GLN A 551 -22.91 14.69 -3.96
N LEU A 552 -22.00 14.18 -4.82
CA LEU A 552 -21.35 12.89 -4.56
C LEU A 552 -20.27 12.99 -3.47
N MET A 553 -19.30 13.88 -3.62
CA MET A 553 -18.17 13.99 -2.69
C MET A 553 -17.88 15.43 -2.28
N ASN A 554 -17.67 15.66 -0.99
CA ASN A 554 -17.37 16.96 -0.42
C ASN A 554 -15.95 17.49 -0.74
N GLU A 555 -15.71 18.76 -0.47
CA GLU A 555 -14.45 19.45 -0.80
C GLU A 555 -13.26 18.98 0.02
N GLU A 556 -13.47 18.41 1.20
CA GLU A 556 -12.37 17.85 2.00
C GLU A 556 -11.66 16.70 1.25
N LEU A 557 -12.40 15.95 0.42
CA LEU A 557 -11.88 14.84 -0.36
C LEU A 557 -11.49 15.23 -1.79
N THR A 558 -12.11 16.27 -2.37
CA THR A 558 -11.90 16.64 -3.77
C THR A 558 -10.97 17.83 -3.96
N GLU A 559 -10.76 18.65 -2.90
CA GLU A 559 -9.91 19.85 -2.95
C GLU A 559 -8.87 19.91 -1.83
N ARG A 560 -9.07 19.16 -0.72
CA ARG A 560 -8.25 19.27 0.49
C ARG A 560 -7.71 17.94 1.01
N LEU A 561 -7.70 16.90 0.17
CA LEU A 561 -7.21 15.59 0.59
C LEU A 561 -5.73 15.69 1.00
N PHE A 562 -5.44 15.30 2.26
CA PHE A 562 -4.11 15.28 2.86
C PHE A 562 -3.36 16.62 2.87
N VAL A 563 -4.08 17.74 2.83
CA VAL A 563 -3.48 19.07 2.89
C VAL A 563 -2.90 19.33 4.29
N ARG A 564 -1.62 19.66 4.33
CA ARG A 564 -0.88 20.02 5.56
C ARG A 564 -0.07 21.30 5.41
N SER A 565 0.14 21.76 4.20
CA SER A 565 0.93 22.95 3.86
C SER A 565 0.42 23.51 2.54
N ASP A 566 0.84 24.70 2.17
CA ASP A 566 0.51 25.35 0.89
C ASP A 566 1.06 24.62 -0.36
N SER A 567 1.76 23.50 -0.18
CA SER A 567 2.44 22.74 -1.22
C SER A 567 1.56 21.72 -1.96
N GLY A 568 0.32 22.11 -2.27
CA GLY A 568 -0.54 21.37 -3.18
C GLY A 568 -1.58 20.46 -2.51
N THR A 569 -2.63 20.20 -3.25
CA THR A 569 -3.81 19.43 -2.84
C THR A 569 -3.94 18.19 -3.70
N LEU A 570 -4.64 17.17 -3.21
CA LEU A 570 -5.05 16.00 -3.98
C LEU A 570 -6.57 15.94 -4.10
N ASP A 571 -7.03 15.18 -5.08
CA ASP A 571 -8.43 14.93 -5.39
C ASP A 571 -8.68 13.41 -5.40
N LEU A 572 -9.38 12.92 -4.38
CA LEU A 572 -9.67 11.49 -4.24
C LEU A 572 -10.57 10.96 -5.37
N ALA A 573 -11.52 11.77 -5.86
CA ALA A 573 -12.39 11.36 -6.95
C ALA A 573 -11.61 11.18 -8.26
N SER A 574 -10.74 12.14 -8.59
CA SER A 574 -9.84 12.03 -9.74
C SER A 574 -8.90 10.83 -9.61
N ILE A 575 -8.36 10.57 -8.40
CA ILE A 575 -7.53 9.40 -8.12
C ILE A 575 -8.31 8.10 -8.34
N ASN A 576 -9.59 8.02 -7.94
CA ASN A 576 -10.42 6.82 -8.15
C ASN A 576 -10.68 6.56 -9.63
N LEU A 577 -11.05 7.58 -10.39
CA LEU A 577 -11.24 7.48 -11.84
C LEU A 577 -9.95 7.05 -12.54
N GLN A 578 -8.83 7.70 -12.23
CA GLN A 578 -7.53 7.39 -12.80
C GLN A 578 -7.08 5.97 -12.44
N ARG A 579 -7.38 5.50 -11.21
CA ARG A 579 -7.08 4.15 -10.76
C ARG A 579 -7.90 3.09 -11.50
N GLY A 580 -9.17 3.34 -11.75
CA GLY A 580 -9.99 2.47 -12.59
C GLY A 580 -9.42 2.32 -14.00
N ARG A 581 -8.94 3.42 -14.58
CA ARG A 581 -8.27 3.45 -15.88
C ARG A 581 -6.91 2.73 -15.86
N ASP A 582 -6.08 2.96 -14.82
CA ASP A 582 -4.81 2.27 -14.58
C ASP A 582 -4.99 0.74 -14.48
N HIS A 583 -6.06 0.32 -13.82
CA HIS A 583 -6.38 -1.10 -13.68
C HIS A 583 -7.06 -1.71 -14.90
N GLY A 584 -7.25 -0.94 -15.97
CA GLY A 584 -7.89 -1.42 -17.19
C GLY A 584 -9.33 -1.89 -16.96
N LEU A 585 -10.09 -1.24 -16.05
CA LEU A 585 -11.49 -1.62 -15.84
C LEU A 585 -12.32 -1.30 -17.09
N PRO A 586 -13.12 -2.25 -17.61
CA PRO A 586 -14.09 -2.01 -18.66
C PRO A 586 -15.07 -0.89 -18.33
N GLY A 587 -15.73 -0.36 -19.37
CA GLY A 587 -16.72 0.71 -19.23
C GLY A 587 -17.97 0.28 -18.45
N TYR A 588 -18.76 1.27 -18.03
CA TYR A 588 -19.94 1.09 -17.21
C TYR A 588 -20.96 0.09 -17.80
N ASN A 589 -21.26 0.18 -19.09
CA ASN A 589 -22.20 -0.71 -19.76
C ASN A 589 -21.75 -2.17 -19.83
N GLU A 590 -20.45 -2.45 -19.93
CA GLU A 590 -19.90 -3.81 -19.87
C GLU A 590 -20.23 -4.46 -18.52
N TRP A 591 -20.08 -3.71 -17.42
CA TRP A 591 -20.41 -4.19 -16.09
C TRP A 591 -21.92 -4.30 -15.84
N ARG A 592 -22.73 -3.43 -16.45
CA ARG A 592 -24.20 -3.59 -16.42
C ARG A 592 -24.60 -4.90 -17.11
N LYS A 593 -24.04 -5.18 -18.28
CA LYS A 593 -24.23 -6.46 -19.00
C LYS A 593 -23.79 -7.66 -18.15
N PHE A 594 -22.62 -7.58 -17.49
CA PHE A 594 -22.14 -8.62 -16.56
C PHE A 594 -23.14 -8.91 -15.43
N CYS A 595 -23.79 -7.88 -14.92
CA CYS A 595 -24.81 -8.00 -13.87
C CYS A 595 -26.22 -8.35 -14.41
N GLY A 596 -26.38 -8.59 -15.71
CA GLY A 596 -27.69 -8.86 -16.33
C GLY A 596 -28.63 -7.65 -16.37
N LEU A 597 -28.05 -6.44 -16.23
CA LEU A 597 -28.79 -5.18 -16.33
C LEU A 597 -28.79 -4.71 -17.78
N SER A 598 -29.87 -4.02 -18.19
CA SER A 598 -29.93 -3.40 -19.51
C SER A 598 -28.83 -2.36 -19.69
N THR A 599 -28.15 -2.37 -20.85
CA THR A 599 -27.21 -1.33 -21.24
C THR A 599 -27.96 -0.03 -21.57
N LEU A 600 -27.33 1.09 -21.24
CA LEU A 600 -27.89 2.42 -21.47
C LEU A 600 -27.35 2.94 -22.81
N GLN A 601 -28.26 3.25 -23.75
CA GLN A 601 -27.87 3.65 -25.11
C GLN A 601 -28.13 5.15 -25.36
N THR A 602 -29.07 5.70 -24.64
CA THR A 602 -29.53 7.08 -24.83
C THR A 602 -29.37 7.93 -23.57
N GLN A 603 -29.43 9.23 -23.74
CA GLN A 603 -29.50 10.19 -22.65
C GLN A 603 -30.74 9.93 -21.74
N ALA A 604 -31.87 9.53 -22.33
CA ALA A 604 -33.08 9.22 -21.58
C ALA A 604 -32.88 7.98 -20.68
N ASP A 605 -32.17 6.95 -21.17
CA ASP A 605 -31.85 5.76 -20.37
C ASP A 605 -30.94 6.13 -19.19
N LEU A 606 -29.93 6.97 -19.43
CA LEU A 606 -29.04 7.42 -18.37
C LEU A 606 -29.78 8.30 -17.34
N ALA A 607 -30.67 9.20 -17.80
CA ALA A 607 -31.49 10.03 -16.94
C ALA A 607 -32.44 9.18 -16.07
N ALA A 608 -33.00 8.11 -16.62
CA ALA A 608 -33.82 7.15 -15.88
C ALA A 608 -32.99 6.37 -14.83
N ALA A 609 -31.79 5.92 -15.19
CA ALA A 609 -30.89 5.18 -14.30
C ALA A 609 -30.37 6.04 -13.12
N THR A 610 -30.06 7.32 -13.38
CA THR A 610 -29.59 8.27 -12.37
C THR A 610 -30.73 8.93 -11.60
N ALA A 611 -31.96 8.89 -12.11
CA ALA A 611 -33.13 9.67 -11.66
C ALA A 611 -32.85 11.20 -11.60
N ASN A 612 -31.85 11.67 -12.35
CA ASN A 612 -31.46 13.07 -12.43
C ASN A 612 -31.00 13.43 -13.85
N ARG A 613 -31.86 14.15 -14.60
CA ARG A 613 -31.57 14.50 -15.99
C ARG A 613 -30.33 15.40 -16.11
N SER A 614 -30.18 16.38 -15.21
CA SER A 614 -29.02 17.29 -15.25
C SER A 614 -27.70 16.56 -15.06
N VAL A 615 -27.66 15.56 -14.16
CA VAL A 615 -26.46 14.71 -13.98
C VAL A 615 -26.18 13.90 -15.24
N ALA A 616 -27.21 13.28 -15.82
CA ALA A 616 -27.08 12.53 -17.07
C ALA A 616 -26.54 13.40 -18.21
N ASP A 617 -27.06 14.63 -18.35
CA ASP A 617 -26.62 15.59 -19.37
C ASP A 617 -25.13 15.96 -19.19
N ARG A 618 -24.71 16.26 -17.97
CA ARG A 618 -23.30 16.56 -17.67
C ARG A 618 -22.38 15.38 -17.94
N ILE A 619 -22.78 14.17 -17.56
CA ILE A 619 -21.97 12.96 -17.82
C ILE A 619 -21.81 12.75 -19.33
N LEU A 620 -22.90 12.84 -20.12
CA LEU A 620 -22.83 12.66 -21.58
C LEU A 620 -22.11 13.81 -22.29
N ALA A 621 -22.21 15.05 -21.78
CA ALA A 621 -21.43 16.17 -22.30
C ALA A 621 -19.91 15.91 -22.19
N LEU A 622 -19.46 15.21 -21.14
CA LEU A 622 -18.04 14.88 -20.92
C LEU A 622 -17.63 13.60 -21.69
N TYR A 623 -18.36 12.49 -21.55
CA TYR A 623 -17.97 11.20 -22.10
C TYR A 623 -18.41 10.97 -23.55
N ARG A 624 -19.36 11.74 -24.04
CA ARG A 624 -19.89 11.71 -25.41
C ARG A 624 -20.64 10.42 -25.80
N HIS A 625 -20.28 9.28 -25.21
CA HIS A 625 -20.91 7.98 -25.48
C HIS A 625 -21.11 7.22 -24.15
N PRO A 626 -22.27 6.54 -23.93
CA PRO A 626 -22.52 5.82 -22.69
C PRO A 626 -21.50 4.71 -22.36
N ASP A 627 -20.98 4.02 -23.39
CA ASP A 627 -19.97 2.96 -23.21
C ASP A 627 -18.59 3.49 -22.76
N ASN A 628 -18.36 4.79 -22.92
CA ASN A 628 -17.11 5.41 -22.48
C ASN A 628 -17.09 5.70 -20.97
N ILE A 629 -18.25 5.72 -20.33
CA ILE A 629 -18.39 6.10 -18.92
C ILE A 629 -17.55 5.16 -18.05
N ASP A 630 -16.70 5.73 -17.20
CA ASP A 630 -15.93 4.98 -16.22
C ASP A 630 -16.88 4.29 -15.21
N VAL A 631 -16.65 2.99 -14.95
CA VAL A 631 -17.53 2.15 -14.11
C VAL A 631 -17.79 2.73 -12.73
N TRP A 632 -16.79 3.37 -12.11
CA TRP A 632 -16.94 3.97 -10.79
C TRP A 632 -17.95 5.13 -10.82
N LEU A 633 -17.83 6.04 -11.77
CA LEU A 633 -18.79 7.15 -11.92
C LEU A 633 -20.19 6.64 -12.25
N GLY A 634 -20.31 5.74 -13.24
CA GLY A 634 -21.61 5.20 -13.65
C GLY A 634 -22.35 4.52 -12.50
N GLY A 635 -21.63 3.68 -11.72
CA GLY A 635 -22.20 3.00 -10.56
C GLY A 635 -22.57 3.93 -9.41
N LEU A 636 -21.80 5.01 -9.19
CA LEU A 636 -22.15 6.04 -8.19
C LEU A 636 -23.39 6.86 -8.60
N ALA A 637 -23.49 7.19 -9.87
CA ALA A 637 -24.57 8.03 -10.36
C ALA A 637 -25.94 7.33 -10.39
N GLU A 638 -25.99 5.99 -10.29
CA GLU A 638 -27.26 5.27 -10.24
C GLU A 638 -28.12 5.65 -9.05
N LYS A 639 -29.43 5.70 -9.27
CA LYS A 639 -30.42 5.80 -8.20
C LYS A 639 -30.30 4.62 -7.25
N PHE A 640 -30.36 4.88 -5.96
CA PHE A 640 -30.33 3.84 -4.93
C PHE A 640 -31.48 2.86 -5.07
N LEU A 641 -31.20 1.59 -4.79
CA LEU A 641 -32.22 0.60 -4.56
C LEU A 641 -32.99 0.91 -3.26
N PRO A 642 -34.26 0.46 -3.13
CA PRO A 642 -35.04 0.68 -1.91
C PRO A 642 -34.34 0.15 -0.66
N GLY A 643 -34.15 1.00 0.34
CA GLY A 643 -33.46 0.68 1.59
C GLY A 643 -31.96 0.44 1.46
N ALA A 644 -31.34 0.86 0.34
CA ALA A 644 -29.91 0.69 0.06
C ALA A 644 -29.15 2.02 0.10
N ARG A 645 -27.82 1.91 -0.03
CA ARG A 645 -26.89 3.03 -0.27
C ARG A 645 -26.07 2.82 -1.56
N THR A 646 -26.55 1.92 -2.42
CA THR A 646 -25.99 1.64 -3.75
C THR A 646 -27.11 1.50 -4.78
N GLY A 647 -26.76 1.80 -6.04
CA GLY A 647 -27.58 1.48 -7.21
C GLY A 647 -27.46 0.01 -7.63
N PRO A 648 -28.23 -0.40 -8.68
CA PRO A 648 -28.29 -1.80 -9.12
C PRO A 648 -26.93 -2.41 -9.47
N LEU A 649 -26.04 -1.66 -10.12
CA LEU A 649 -24.73 -2.18 -10.54
C LEU A 649 -23.84 -2.50 -9.33
N PHE A 650 -23.69 -1.54 -8.42
CA PHE A 650 -22.82 -1.76 -7.27
C PHE A 650 -23.42 -2.75 -6.28
N ALA A 651 -24.75 -2.80 -6.16
CA ALA A 651 -25.40 -3.85 -5.37
C ALA A 651 -25.09 -5.26 -5.91
N CYS A 652 -25.09 -5.44 -7.22
CA CYS A 652 -24.69 -6.71 -7.86
C CYS A 652 -23.23 -7.05 -7.59
N ILE A 653 -22.29 -6.11 -7.86
CA ILE A 653 -20.84 -6.38 -7.74
C ILE A 653 -20.45 -6.64 -6.29
N ILE A 654 -20.91 -5.80 -5.35
CA ILE A 654 -20.64 -5.95 -3.93
C ILE A 654 -21.26 -7.24 -3.40
N GLY A 655 -22.53 -7.51 -3.74
CA GLY A 655 -23.21 -8.72 -3.27
C GLY A 655 -22.55 -10.01 -3.77
N LYS A 656 -22.16 -10.07 -5.05
CA LYS A 656 -21.41 -11.21 -5.60
C LYS A 656 -20.06 -11.41 -4.90
N GLN A 657 -19.32 -10.31 -4.64
CA GLN A 657 -18.03 -10.41 -3.93
C GLN A 657 -18.23 -10.89 -2.49
N MET A 658 -19.16 -10.29 -1.75
CA MET A 658 -19.44 -10.68 -0.37
C MET A 658 -19.90 -12.14 -0.25
N LYS A 659 -20.69 -12.60 -1.24
CA LYS A 659 -21.05 -14.01 -1.35
C LYS A 659 -19.83 -14.92 -1.58
N ALA A 660 -18.94 -14.52 -2.46
CA ALA A 660 -17.71 -15.29 -2.74
C ALA A 660 -16.77 -15.33 -1.53
N LEU A 661 -16.60 -14.20 -0.81
CA LEU A 661 -15.83 -14.15 0.44
C LEU A 661 -16.39 -15.09 1.52
N ARG A 662 -17.72 -15.25 1.57
CA ARG A 662 -18.39 -16.13 2.50
C ARG A 662 -18.32 -17.62 2.08
N ASP A 663 -18.77 -17.91 0.86
CA ASP A 663 -18.97 -19.28 0.40
C ASP A 663 -17.64 -19.99 0.07
N GLY A 664 -16.62 -19.23 -0.37
CA GLY A 664 -15.28 -19.72 -0.66
C GLY A 664 -14.33 -19.77 0.55
N ASP A 665 -14.81 -19.43 1.74
CA ASP A 665 -14.03 -19.44 2.96
C ASP A 665 -14.27 -20.70 3.80
N ARG A 666 -13.27 -21.59 3.86
CA ARG A 666 -13.33 -22.80 4.70
C ARG A 666 -13.45 -22.46 6.19
N PHE A 667 -12.97 -21.32 6.64
CA PHE A 667 -12.99 -20.84 8.02
C PHE A 667 -14.15 -19.86 8.31
N TRP A 668 -15.18 -19.86 7.47
CA TRP A 668 -16.38 -19.06 7.71
C TRP A 668 -17.07 -19.49 9.01
N TRP A 669 -17.49 -18.52 9.84
CA TRP A 669 -18.00 -18.78 11.19
C TRP A 669 -19.20 -19.72 11.28
N GLU A 670 -20.07 -19.75 10.27
CA GLU A 670 -21.22 -20.66 10.18
C GLU A 670 -20.83 -22.08 9.75
N ASN A 671 -19.61 -22.30 9.26
CA ASN A 671 -19.13 -23.64 8.91
C ASN A 671 -19.00 -24.48 10.17
N GLN A 672 -19.73 -25.61 10.20
CA GLN A 672 -19.80 -26.53 11.35
C GLN A 672 -18.43 -27.07 11.77
N ALA A 673 -17.48 -27.14 10.87
CA ALA A 673 -16.12 -27.59 11.18
C ALA A 673 -15.27 -26.52 11.92
N VAL A 674 -15.74 -25.27 12.02
CA VAL A 674 -14.96 -24.16 12.59
C VAL A 674 -15.31 -23.94 14.07
N PHE A 675 -16.57 -23.83 14.39
CA PHE A 675 -17.08 -23.62 15.76
C PHE A 675 -18.11 -24.67 16.13
N THR A 676 -18.20 -25.02 17.43
CA THR A 676 -19.28 -25.86 17.96
C THR A 676 -20.61 -25.12 17.83
N GLU A 677 -21.72 -25.89 17.93
CA GLU A 677 -23.06 -25.29 17.90
C GLU A 677 -23.25 -24.24 19.00
N ALA A 678 -22.82 -24.56 20.23
CA ALA A 678 -22.90 -23.61 21.35
C ALA A 678 -22.10 -22.31 21.09
N GLN A 679 -20.89 -22.43 20.52
CA GLN A 679 -20.08 -21.30 20.15
C GLN A 679 -20.73 -20.44 19.04
N ARG A 680 -21.33 -21.08 18.03
CA ARG A 680 -22.04 -20.35 16.96
C ARG A 680 -23.25 -19.58 17.51
N GLN A 681 -24.01 -20.15 18.42
CA GLN A 681 -25.15 -19.50 19.06
C GLN A 681 -24.69 -18.25 19.85
N GLU A 682 -23.60 -18.35 20.60
CA GLU A 682 -23.06 -17.21 21.34
C GLU A 682 -22.48 -16.13 20.42
N LEU A 683 -21.75 -16.50 19.37
CA LEU A 683 -21.26 -15.58 18.35
C LEU A 683 -22.42 -14.82 17.67
N GLY A 684 -23.49 -15.52 17.32
CA GLY A 684 -24.67 -14.93 16.69
C GLY A 684 -25.38 -13.87 17.54
N ARG A 685 -25.25 -13.90 18.85
CA ARG A 685 -25.82 -12.91 19.78
C ARG A 685 -24.98 -11.63 19.89
N HIS A 686 -23.70 -11.69 19.53
CA HIS A 686 -22.78 -10.57 19.68
C HIS A 686 -22.94 -9.53 18.56
N SER A 687 -22.70 -8.26 18.88
CA SER A 687 -22.87 -7.13 17.97
C SER A 687 -21.71 -6.13 18.09
N LEU A 688 -21.56 -5.23 17.11
CA LEU A 688 -20.60 -4.12 17.20
C LEU A 688 -20.91 -3.20 18.40
N ALA A 689 -22.20 -3.00 18.71
CA ALA A 689 -22.61 -2.25 19.91
C ALA A 689 -22.04 -2.88 21.18
N ARG A 690 -22.05 -4.22 21.30
CA ARG A 690 -21.45 -4.93 22.43
C ARG A 690 -19.94 -4.80 22.47
N VAL A 691 -19.26 -4.94 21.34
CA VAL A 691 -17.79 -4.70 21.26
C VAL A 691 -17.43 -3.30 21.72
N ILE A 692 -18.21 -2.28 21.34
CA ILE A 692 -18.02 -0.90 21.79
C ILE A 692 -18.20 -0.79 23.30
N CYS A 693 -19.25 -1.38 23.86
CA CYS A 693 -19.49 -1.42 25.28
C CYS A 693 -18.32 -2.05 26.07
N ASP A 694 -17.82 -3.19 25.61
CA ASP A 694 -16.74 -3.93 26.28
C ASP A 694 -15.39 -3.21 26.27
N ASN A 695 -15.17 -2.28 25.31
CA ASN A 695 -13.84 -1.72 25.03
C ASN A 695 -13.76 -0.19 25.12
N THR A 696 -14.84 0.50 25.48
CA THR A 696 -14.88 1.95 25.65
C THR A 696 -15.40 2.35 27.03
N GLY A 697 -15.46 3.65 27.32
CA GLY A 697 -16.10 4.18 28.52
C GLY A 697 -17.54 4.61 28.32
N LEU A 698 -18.16 4.22 27.21
CA LEU A 698 -19.55 4.53 26.93
C LEU A 698 -20.47 3.68 27.81
N ALA A 699 -21.35 4.31 28.56
CA ALA A 699 -22.34 3.61 29.39
C ALA A 699 -23.61 3.21 28.62
N HIS A 700 -23.87 3.90 27.51
CA HIS A 700 -25.04 3.69 26.65
C HIS A 700 -24.60 3.70 25.18
N VAL A 701 -25.23 2.84 24.37
CA VAL A 701 -25.02 2.73 22.93
C VAL A 701 -26.34 2.46 22.22
N PRO A 702 -26.51 2.79 20.94
CA PRO A 702 -27.65 2.32 20.18
C PRO A 702 -27.52 0.80 19.95
N PRO A 703 -28.62 0.02 20.01
CA PRO A 703 -28.58 -1.43 19.75
C PRO A 703 -28.07 -1.78 18.35
N ASP A 704 -28.43 -0.97 17.35
CA ASP A 704 -27.86 -1.03 16.00
C ASP A 704 -26.89 0.14 15.80
N ALA A 705 -25.59 -0.14 15.92
CA ALA A 705 -24.53 0.88 15.84
C ALA A 705 -24.45 1.59 14.48
N PHE A 706 -25.03 1.01 13.43
CA PHE A 706 -25.03 1.59 12.07
C PHE A 706 -26.24 2.47 11.76
N ARG A 707 -27.21 2.56 12.68
CA ARG A 707 -28.37 3.45 12.53
C ARG A 707 -28.16 4.75 13.29
N VAL A 708 -28.58 5.85 12.69
CA VAL A 708 -28.66 7.11 13.41
C VAL A 708 -29.71 6.99 14.52
N SER A 709 -29.34 7.35 15.73
CA SER A 709 -30.19 7.18 16.92
C SER A 709 -30.22 8.47 17.75
N ARG A 710 -31.40 8.80 18.28
CA ARG A 710 -31.64 10.01 19.08
C ARG A 710 -31.29 9.76 20.54
N TRP A 711 -30.33 10.51 21.05
CA TRP A 711 -30.00 10.50 22.47
C TRP A 711 -31.05 11.30 23.29
N PRO A 712 -31.46 10.81 24.46
CA PRO A 712 -31.14 9.49 25.06
C PRO A 712 -32.13 8.38 24.70
N GLN A 713 -33.24 8.67 23.97
CA GLN A 713 -34.42 7.81 23.81
C GLN A 713 -34.14 6.47 23.11
N GLU A 714 -33.20 6.47 22.16
CA GLU A 714 -32.89 5.29 21.34
C GLU A 714 -31.53 4.64 21.70
N PHE A 715 -31.00 5.01 22.89
CA PHE A 715 -29.79 4.43 23.45
C PHE A 715 -30.13 3.52 24.62
N GLU A 716 -29.45 2.37 24.68
CA GLU A 716 -29.60 1.39 25.75
C GLU A 716 -28.38 1.35 26.65
N PRO A 717 -28.53 1.07 27.95
CA PRO A 717 -27.42 0.77 28.82
C PRO A 717 -26.58 -0.42 28.30
N CYS A 718 -25.25 -0.37 28.44
CA CYS A 718 -24.37 -1.42 27.97
C CYS A 718 -24.62 -2.81 28.58
N ASP A 719 -25.17 -2.88 29.80
CA ASP A 719 -25.57 -4.14 30.44
C ASP A 719 -26.79 -4.78 29.81
N HIS A 720 -27.61 -4.03 29.09
CA HIS A 720 -28.75 -4.56 28.32
C HIS A 720 -28.37 -5.06 26.92
N ILE A 721 -27.20 -4.67 26.40
CA ILE A 721 -26.71 -5.12 25.08
C ILE A 721 -26.22 -6.57 25.18
N PRO A 722 -26.81 -7.51 24.42
CA PRO A 722 -26.42 -8.92 24.48
C PRO A 722 -24.94 -9.15 24.15
N GLY A 723 -24.29 -10.00 24.96
CA GLY A 723 -22.90 -10.41 24.75
C GLY A 723 -22.75 -11.92 24.71
N MET A 724 -21.59 -12.41 24.26
CA MET A 724 -21.25 -13.83 24.25
C MET A 724 -21.04 -14.34 25.68
N ASN A 725 -21.60 -15.50 25.99
CA ASN A 725 -21.16 -16.30 27.14
C ASN A 725 -19.88 -17.07 26.76
N LEU A 726 -18.75 -16.65 27.30
CA LEU A 726 -17.46 -17.23 26.99
C LEU A 726 -17.24 -18.61 27.60
N ASP A 727 -18.19 -19.11 28.42
CA ASP A 727 -18.14 -20.49 28.93
C ASP A 727 -18.33 -21.52 27.81
N ALA A 728 -18.88 -21.14 26.66
CA ALA A 728 -18.92 -21.98 25.46
C ALA A 728 -17.53 -22.36 24.91
N TRP A 729 -16.47 -21.68 25.34
CA TRP A 729 -15.06 -21.98 25.05
C TRP A 729 -14.34 -22.69 26.20
N ARG A 730 -15.06 -23.09 27.25
CA ARG A 730 -14.47 -23.86 28.34
C ARG A 730 -14.25 -25.28 27.88
N GLU A 731 -13.01 -25.72 27.89
CA GLU A 731 -12.64 -27.12 27.67
C GLU A 731 -12.41 -27.81 29.03
N ALA A 732 -13.00 -28.98 29.20
CA ALA A 732 -12.68 -29.79 30.35
C ALA A 732 -11.21 -30.24 30.28
N PRO A 733 -10.43 -30.16 31.38
CA PRO A 733 -9.13 -30.80 31.38
C PRO A 733 -9.35 -32.28 31.06
N PRO A 734 -8.51 -32.87 30.21
CA PRO A 734 -8.72 -34.21 29.73
C PRO A 734 -8.81 -35.23 30.90
N PRO A 735 -9.81 -36.11 30.91
CA PRO A 735 -9.89 -37.09 31.95
C PRO A 735 -8.76 -38.11 31.83
N GLY A 736 -8.00 -38.31 32.92
CA GLY A 736 -7.08 -39.43 33.11
C GLY A 736 -6.05 -39.63 32.01
N ASP A 737 -5.39 -38.55 31.58
CA ASP A 737 -4.49 -38.59 30.46
C ASP A 737 -3.22 -39.39 30.79
N THR A 738 -3.01 -40.52 30.10
CA THR A 738 -1.79 -41.31 30.19
C THR A 738 -0.54 -40.53 29.70
N CYS A 739 -0.74 -39.46 28.93
CA CYS A 739 0.34 -38.66 28.35
C CYS A 739 0.73 -37.42 29.19
N GLY A 740 -0.20 -36.84 29.96
CA GLY A 740 0.04 -35.60 30.67
C GLY A 740 0.38 -34.42 29.72
N PHE A 741 0.47 -33.21 30.27
CA PHE A 741 1.06 -32.07 29.48
C PHE A 741 2.57 -32.07 29.68
N PRO A 742 3.36 -31.89 28.60
CA PRO A 742 4.78 -31.70 28.77
C PRO A 742 5.02 -30.41 29.57
N SER A 743 6.10 -30.40 30.37
CA SER A 743 6.58 -29.20 30.99
C SER A 743 6.81 -28.14 29.91
N GLN A 744 6.59 -26.88 30.28
CA GLN A 744 6.74 -25.74 29.37
C GLN A 744 8.03 -25.84 28.59
N VAL A 745 7.97 -25.78 27.25
CA VAL A 745 9.16 -25.81 26.40
C VAL A 745 9.89 -24.48 26.58
N GLU A 746 11.10 -24.54 27.10
CA GLU A 746 11.95 -23.36 27.30
C GLU A 746 12.22 -22.71 25.94
N ASP A 747 12.03 -21.39 25.82
CA ASP A 747 12.16 -20.63 24.58
C ASP A 747 11.27 -21.07 23.41
N GLY A 748 10.17 -21.75 23.72
CA GLY A 748 9.16 -22.19 22.75
C GLY A 748 7.77 -22.22 23.34
N GLY A 749 6.88 -22.83 22.60
CA GLY A 749 5.51 -23.08 22.98
C GLY A 749 4.95 -24.29 22.22
N PHE A 750 3.77 -24.72 22.62
CA PHE A 750 3.04 -25.75 21.87
C PHE A 750 1.57 -25.38 21.74
N LEU A 751 0.97 -25.84 20.68
CA LEU A 751 -0.48 -25.74 20.40
C LEU A 751 -1.10 -27.12 20.59
N LEU A 752 -2.19 -27.17 21.36
CA LEU A 752 -3.00 -28.38 21.50
C LEU A 752 -3.90 -28.50 20.26
N CYS A 753 -3.86 -29.65 19.65
CA CYS A 753 -4.60 -29.99 18.46
C CYS A 753 -5.23 -31.35 18.66
N ASP A 754 -6.48 -31.38 19.13
CA ASP A 754 -7.19 -32.65 19.29
C ASP A 754 -7.88 -33.03 17.97
N GLU A 755 -7.49 -34.18 17.42
CA GLU A 755 -8.21 -34.87 16.36
C GLU A 755 -9.16 -35.89 17.01
N PRO A 756 -10.28 -36.32 16.37
CA PRO A 756 -11.16 -37.31 16.94
C PRO A 756 -10.41 -38.58 17.38
N GLY A 757 -10.31 -38.79 18.70
CA GLY A 757 -9.61 -39.93 19.30
C GLY A 757 -8.07 -39.82 19.37
N LYS A 758 -7.47 -38.68 19.01
CA LYS A 758 -6.01 -38.45 19.08
C LYS A 758 -5.70 -37.06 19.61
N ARG A 759 -4.88 -36.98 20.61
CA ARG A 759 -4.33 -35.73 21.07
C ARG A 759 -2.99 -35.50 20.43
N VAL A 760 -2.81 -34.28 19.83
CA VAL A 760 -1.61 -33.87 19.12
C VAL A 760 -1.11 -32.55 19.69
N LEU A 761 0.18 -32.48 20.01
CA LEU A 761 0.86 -31.24 20.35
C LEU A 761 1.76 -30.82 19.17
N VAL A 762 1.62 -29.58 18.73
CA VAL A 762 2.46 -28.98 17.70
C VAL A 762 3.34 -27.93 18.37
N PHE A 763 4.66 -28.05 18.21
CA PHE A 763 5.66 -27.24 18.89
C PHE A 763 6.20 -26.15 17.99
N SER A 764 6.54 -25.01 18.58
CA SER A 764 7.20 -23.90 17.88
C SER A 764 8.20 -23.21 18.79
N CYS A 765 9.32 -22.77 18.25
CA CYS A 765 10.34 -22.02 18.99
C CYS A 765 10.20 -20.52 18.82
N ARG A 766 10.67 -19.76 19.84
CA ARG A 766 10.83 -18.32 19.74
C ARG A 766 11.87 -17.97 18.69
N HIS A 767 11.83 -16.73 18.21
CA HIS A 767 12.83 -16.25 17.26
C HIS A 767 14.23 -16.33 17.85
N GLY A 768 15.19 -16.79 17.04
CA GLY A 768 16.58 -17.06 17.46
C GLY A 768 16.79 -18.46 18.04
N PHE A 769 15.75 -19.30 18.07
CA PHE A 769 15.82 -20.68 18.52
C PHE A 769 15.34 -21.61 17.43
N GLN A 770 16.02 -22.73 17.27
CA GLN A 770 15.68 -23.79 16.32
C GLN A 770 15.10 -24.98 17.05
N LEU A 771 14.02 -25.54 16.51
CA LEU A 771 13.40 -26.75 17.02
C LEU A 771 14.31 -27.95 16.78
N GLN A 772 14.68 -28.63 17.85
CA GLN A 772 15.40 -29.91 17.80
C GLN A 772 14.50 -31.01 18.33
N GLY A 773 14.06 -31.88 17.43
CA GLY A 773 13.08 -32.94 17.69
C GLY A 773 11.86 -32.82 16.77
N PRO A 774 10.83 -33.64 16.97
CA PRO A 774 9.64 -33.64 16.14
C PRO A 774 8.83 -32.32 16.34
N GLU A 775 8.39 -31.72 15.25
CA GLU A 775 7.48 -30.57 15.28
C GLU A 775 6.12 -30.91 15.90
N GLN A 776 5.74 -32.17 15.84
CA GLN A 776 4.45 -32.67 16.32
C GLN A 776 4.65 -33.97 17.11
N VAL A 777 3.96 -34.10 18.25
CA VAL A 777 3.88 -35.38 19.00
C VAL A 777 2.42 -35.76 19.23
N THR A 778 2.15 -37.05 19.19
CA THR A 778 0.79 -37.60 19.32
C THR A 778 0.68 -38.47 20.57
N CYS A 779 -0.38 -38.25 21.33
CA CYS A 779 -0.67 -39.10 22.49
C CYS A 779 -1.20 -40.47 22.06
N THR A 780 -0.57 -41.49 22.54
CA THR A 780 -0.96 -42.92 22.35
C THR A 780 -1.32 -43.57 23.68
N PRO A 781 -1.99 -44.69 23.67
CA PRO A 781 -2.26 -45.45 24.92
C PRO A 781 -1.01 -45.82 25.75
N LYS A 782 0.16 -45.68 25.15
CA LYS A 782 1.45 -45.95 25.80
C LYS A 782 2.20 -44.71 26.24
N GLY A 783 1.56 -43.52 26.12
CA GLY A 783 2.17 -42.22 26.33
C GLY A 783 2.45 -41.48 25.00
N TRP A 784 3.24 -40.39 25.04
CA TRP A 784 3.61 -39.65 23.84
C TRP A 784 4.41 -40.55 22.88
N ASP A 785 4.08 -40.49 21.58
CA ASP A 785 4.78 -41.24 20.52
C ASP A 785 6.25 -40.84 20.38
N SER A 786 6.61 -39.63 20.81
CA SER A 786 7.96 -39.10 20.78
C SER A 786 8.17 -38.18 21.99
N GLN A 787 9.43 -37.94 22.35
CA GLN A 787 9.74 -36.95 23.36
C GLN A 787 9.48 -35.54 22.80
N PRO A 788 8.95 -34.59 23.62
CA PRO A 788 8.81 -33.20 23.25
C PRO A 788 10.13 -32.61 22.74
N PRO A 789 10.12 -31.82 21.68
CA PRO A 789 11.32 -31.18 21.18
C PRO A 789 11.84 -30.11 22.14
N VAL A 790 13.09 -29.73 21.96
CA VAL A 790 13.70 -28.60 22.67
C VAL A 790 14.01 -27.48 21.69
N CYS A 791 13.82 -26.24 22.16
CA CYS A 791 14.24 -25.08 21.42
C CYS A 791 15.67 -24.71 21.84
N LYS A 792 16.64 -24.97 20.95
CA LYS A 792 18.04 -24.58 21.22
C LYS A 792 18.32 -23.26 20.55
N GLY A 793 18.88 -22.33 21.30
CA GLY A 793 19.53 -21.14 20.75
C GLY A 793 20.57 -21.58 19.73
N GLN A 794 20.59 -20.95 18.58
CA GLN A 794 21.59 -21.23 17.56
C GLN A 794 22.96 -20.86 18.15
N SER A 795 23.60 -21.85 18.82
CA SER A 795 24.91 -21.66 19.40
C SER A 795 25.98 -21.83 18.32
N SER A 796 26.82 -20.82 18.17
CA SER A 796 28.20 -20.88 17.66
C SER A 796 28.49 -21.29 16.21
N GLN A 797 27.53 -21.53 15.35
CA GLN A 797 27.74 -21.28 13.94
C GLN A 797 27.23 -19.88 13.67
N ASP A 798 28.10 -19.08 13.08
CA ASP A 798 27.81 -17.73 12.65
C ASP A 798 26.49 -17.71 11.89
N VAL A 799 25.48 -17.14 12.53
CA VAL A 799 24.16 -16.99 11.90
C VAL A 799 24.35 -15.92 10.85
N ASN A 800 24.09 -16.25 9.59
CA ASN A 800 24.09 -15.25 8.56
C ASN A 800 22.82 -14.42 8.66
N GLU A 801 22.81 -13.39 9.52
CA GLU A 801 21.65 -12.51 9.70
C GLU A 801 21.25 -11.83 8.39
N CYS A 802 22.17 -11.77 7.43
CA CYS A 802 21.91 -11.21 6.10
C CYS A 802 21.00 -12.10 5.24
N GLU A 803 20.79 -13.35 5.60
CA GLU A 803 19.85 -14.27 4.95
C GLU A 803 18.46 -14.25 5.62
N ASP A 804 18.28 -13.50 6.71
CA ASP A 804 16.96 -13.33 7.30
C ASP A 804 16.11 -12.38 6.44
N GLU A 805 15.43 -12.95 5.47
CA GLU A 805 14.49 -12.23 4.60
C GLU A 805 13.28 -11.66 5.38
N ARG A 806 13.07 -12.07 6.63
CA ARG A 806 11.90 -11.67 7.45
C ARG A 806 12.15 -10.40 8.23
N GLU A 807 13.36 -10.17 8.66
CA GLU A 807 13.82 -8.93 9.28
C GLU A 807 15.25 -8.64 8.81
N PRO A 808 15.45 -8.11 7.61
CA PRO A 808 16.80 -7.80 7.15
C PRO A 808 17.47 -6.87 8.16
N PRO A 809 18.63 -7.26 8.69
CA PRO A 809 19.28 -6.54 9.78
C PRO A 809 19.82 -5.19 9.34
N CYS A 810 20.01 -5.00 8.04
CA CYS A 810 20.37 -3.73 7.43
C CYS A 810 19.17 -3.10 6.73
N HIS A 811 19.14 -1.79 6.70
CA HIS A 811 18.18 -1.06 5.89
C HIS A 811 18.35 -1.40 4.40
N ALA A 812 17.27 -1.34 3.62
CA ALA A 812 17.30 -1.65 2.18
C ALA A 812 18.25 -0.78 1.34
N SER A 813 18.76 0.32 1.90
CA SER A 813 19.79 1.18 1.29
C SER A 813 21.23 0.70 1.55
N ALA A 814 21.41 -0.29 2.43
CA ALA A 814 22.72 -0.80 2.82
C ALA A 814 22.84 -2.27 2.44
N ARG A 815 24.04 -2.68 2.02
CA ARG A 815 24.36 -4.07 1.78
C ARG A 815 24.68 -4.73 3.11
N CYS A 816 23.99 -5.79 3.44
CA CYS A 816 24.31 -6.60 4.60
C CYS A 816 25.52 -7.51 4.27
N ARG A 817 26.47 -7.53 5.19
CA ARG A 817 27.60 -8.47 5.17
C ARG A 817 27.67 -9.20 6.49
N ASN A 818 27.53 -10.51 6.41
CA ASN A 818 27.68 -11.38 7.55
C ASN A 818 29.10 -11.32 8.12
N THR A 819 29.21 -11.29 9.45
CA THR A 819 30.45 -11.30 10.21
C THR A 819 30.33 -12.28 11.36
N LYS A 820 31.42 -12.87 11.80
CA LYS A 820 31.39 -13.87 12.88
C LYS A 820 30.79 -13.28 14.17
N GLY A 821 29.60 -13.75 14.54
CA GLY A 821 28.86 -13.30 15.71
C GLY A 821 28.00 -12.06 15.51
N GLY A 822 27.66 -11.72 14.26
CA GLY A 822 26.80 -10.59 13.91
C GLY A 822 26.89 -10.20 12.44
N PHE A 823 26.37 -9.04 12.12
CA PHE A 823 26.35 -8.51 10.75
C PHE A 823 26.89 -7.07 10.70
N ARG A 824 27.27 -6.65 9.52
CA ARG A 824 27.67 -5.28 9.23
C ARG A 824 26.93 -4.75 8.03
N CYS A 825 26.38 -3.56 8.14
CA CYS A 825 25.78 -2.87 7.01
C CYS A 825 26.85 -2.04 6.30
N GLU A 826 27.00 -2.23 4.99
CA GLU A 826 27.97 -1.55 4.15
C GLU A 826 27.26 -0.69 3.11
N CYS A 827 27.78 0.51 2.89
CA CYS A 827 27.25 1.43 1.91
C CYS A 827 28.13 1.45 0.67
N SER A 828 27.52 1.55 -0.52
CA SER A 828 28.22 1.80 -1.74
C SER A 828 28.56 3.29 -1.87
N ASP A 829 29.79 3.62 -2.29
CA ASP A 829 30.21 4.99 -2.54
C ASP A 829 29.25 5.71 -3.53
N PRO A 830 28.75 6.92 -3.29
CA PRO A 830 29.19 7.93 -2.31
C PRO A 830 28.49 7.92 -0.95
N TYR A 831 27.73 6.89 -0.63
CA TYR A 831 26.95 6.81 0.59
C TYR A 831 27.83 6.37 1.77
N VAL A 832 27.50 6.89 2.96
CA VAL A 832 28.12 6.50 4.23
C VAL A 832 27.07 5.96 5.18
N LEU A 833 27.48 5.14 6.12
CA LEU A 833 26.60 4.57 7.11
C LEU A 833 26.09 5.67 8.05
N GLY A 834 24.77 5.76 8.23
CA GLY A 834 24.16 6.70 9.15
C GLY A 834 24.43 6.38 10.61
N GLU A 835 24.00 7.28 11.52
CA GLU A 835 24.16 7.11 12.97
C GLU A 835 23.43 5.89 13.54
N ASP A 836 22.45 5.36 12.83
CA ASP A 836 21.74 4.12 13.17
C ASP A 836 22.53 2.84 12.90
N GLY A 837 23.69 2.94 12.27
CA GLY A 837 24.53 1.80 11.90
C GLY A 837 23.92 0.84 10.88
N ARG A 838 22.78 1.19 10.26
CA ARG A 838 21.98 0.31 9.39
C ARG A 838 21.56 0.94 8.07
N THR A 839 21.46 2.27 8.00
CA THR A 839 20.98 3.02 6.84
C THR A 839 22.14 3.73 6.14
N CYS A 840 22.20 3.67 4.83
CA CYS A 840 23.16 4.46 4.06
C CYS A 840 22.60 5.86 3.78
N VAL A 841 23.39 6.89 4.12
CA VAL A 841 23.10 8.28 3.88
C VAL A 841 24.11 8.88 2.89
N ASP A 842 23.66 9.84 2.08
CA ASP A 842 24.53 10.52 1.12
C ASP A 842 25.63 11.33 1.84
N SER A 843 26.87 11.06 1.51
CA SER A 843 28.00 11.78 2.06
C SER A 843 28.18 13.19 1.48
N GLY A 844 27.41 13.56 0.45
CA GLY A 844 27.62 14.77 -0.34
C GLY A 844 28.91 14.77 -1.16
N ARG A 845 29.62 13.63 -1.23
CA ARG A 845 30.86 13.46 -2.00
C ARG A 845 30.56 12.71 -3.29
N LEU A 846 31.29 13.04 -4.35
CA LEU A 846 31.23 12.28 -5.60
C LEU A 846 31.78 10.87 -5.38
N PRO A 847 31.21 9.84 -6.04
CA PRO A 847 31.74 8.47 -5.97
C PRO A 847 33.24 8.40 -6.31
N ARG A 848 33.99 7.59 -5.58
CA ARG A 848 35.45 7.43 -5.83
C ARG A 848 35.76 6.99 -7.26
N ALA A 849 34.91 6.14 -7.84
CA ALA A 849 35.03 5.75 -9.24
C ALA A 849 34.89 6.94 -10.18
N SER A 850 33.96 7.86 -9.91
CA SER A 850 33.80 9.11 -10.68
C SER A 850 34.98 10.06 -10.48
N MET A 851 35.52 10.17 -9.26
CA MET A 851 36.72 10.97 -8.97
C MET A 851 37.94 10.44 -9.71
N VAL A 852 38.16 9.12 -9.76
CA VAL A 852 39.25 8.49 -10.50
C VAL A 852 39.04 8.71 -12.01
N SER A 853 37.81 8.60 -12.52
CA SER A 853 37.49 8.85 -13.92
C SER A 853 37.68 10.33 -14.29
N PHE A 854 37.31 11.26 -13.40
CA PHE A 854 37.57 12.69 -13.59
C PHE A 854 39.06 13.03 -13.54
N ALA A 855 39.82 12.42 -12.62
CA ALA A 855 41.25 12.62 -12.50
C ALA A 855 41.99 12.04 -13.72
N LEU A 856 41.65 10.82 -14.16
CA LEU A 856 42.20 10.22 -15.37
C LEU A 856 41.82 10.99 -16.64
N GLY A 857 40.59 11.46 -16.74
CA GLY A 857 40.10 12.32 -17.81
C GLY A 857 40.86 13.65 -17.86
N ALA A 858 41.08 14.31 -16.72
CA ALA A 858 41.84 15.56 -16.61
C ALA A 858 43.33 15.36 -16.99
N VAL A 859 43.95 14.25 -16.55
CA VAL A 859 45.34 13.91 -16.92
C VAL A 859 45.45 13.64 -18.43
N LEU A 860 44.48 12.94 -19.02
CA LEU A 860 44.45 12.66 -20.46
C LEU A 860 44.22 13.96 -21.28
N VAL A 861 43.36 14.83 -20.85
CA VAL A 861 43.06 16.15 -21.50
C VAL A 861 44.29 17.05 -21.38
N CYS A 862 44.94 17.13 -20.21
CA CYS A 862 46.19 17.86 -20.03
C CYS A 862 47.33 17.27 -20.85
N GLY A 863 47.42 15.93 -20.94
CA GLY A 863 48.41 15.25 -21.79
C GLY A 863 48.19 15.50 -23.25
N LEU A 864 46.95 15.43 -23.75
CA LEU A 864 46.62 15.75 -25.15
C LEU A 864 46.79 17.24 -25.48
N ALA A 865 46.40 18.13 -24.54
CA ALA A 865 46.66 19.55 -24.68
C ALA A 865 48.17 19.87 -24.73
N GLY A 866 48.98 19.17 -23.91
CA GLY A 866 50.44 19.29 -23.96
C GLY A 866 51.06 18.76 -25.27
N LEU A 867 50.57 17.63 -25.79
CA LEU A 867 50.96 17.10 -27.08
C LEU A 867 50.55 17.99 -28.24
N THR A 868 49.32 18.54 -28.22
CA THR A 868 48.87 19.50 -29.24
C THR A 868 49.67 20.81 -29.18
N TRP A 869 50.03 21.29 -27.98
CA TRP A 869 50.90 22.45 -27.80
C TRP A 869 52.30 22.20 -28.32
N THR A 870 52.88 21.05 -28.05
CA THR A 870 54.21 20.68 -28.56
C THR A 870 54.23 20.50 -30.08
N VAL A 871 53.17 19.96 -30.68
CA VAL A 871 52.99 19.87 -32.14
C VAL A 871 52.80 21.24 -32.76
N VAL A 872 51.99 22.08 -32.16
CA VAL A 872 51.79 23.48 -32.64
C VAL A 872 53.05 24.31 -32.49
N CYS A 873 53.80 24.16 -31.38
CA CYS A 873 55.08 24.83 -31.22
C CYS A 873 56.15 24.34 -32.19
N ARG A 874 56.16 23.04 -32.58
CA ARG A 874 57.07 22.51 -33.64
C ARG A 874 56.70 23.01 -35.04
N TRP A 875 55.40 23.24 -35.33
CA TRP A 875 54.95 23.78 -36.60
C TRP A 875 55.15 25.30 -36.74
N THR A 876 55.22 26.05 -35.65
CA THR A 876 55.49 27.50 -35.68
C THR A 876 56.98 27.83 -35.78
N HIS A 877 57.89 26.86 -35.70
CA HIS A 877 59.34 27.06 -35.85
C HIS A 877 59.96 26.66 -37.22
N ALA A 878 59.10 26.29 -38.18
CA ALA A 878 59.57 25.94 -39.52
C ALA A 878 58.88 26.82 -40.59
N GLY A 879 59.45 27.99 -40.88
CA GLY A 879 59.03 28.79 -42.00
C GLY A 879 59.95 30.02 -42.20
N PRO A 880 60.24 30.42 -43.41
CA PRO A 880 61.51 31.04 -43.78
C PRO A 880 61.57 32.55 -43.68
N LYS A 881 62.82 33.02 -43.60
CA LYS A 881 63.28 34.42 -43.62
C LYS A 881 62.89 35.17 -44.91
N SER A 882 62.44 36.43 -44.81
CA SER A 882 62.87 37.51 -45.67
C SER A 882 62.36 38.91 -45.18
N ALA A 883 63.29 39.77 -44.99
CA ALA A 883 63.47 41.21 -45.26
C ALA A 883 62.44 42.23 -44.74
N LEU A 884 62.98 43.10 -43.95
CA LEU A 884 62.62 44.45 -43.57
C LEU A 884 62.27 45.40 -44.77
N PRO A 885 61.63 46.55 -44.60
CA PRO A 885 62.24 47.65 -43.83
C PRO A 885 61.28 48.52 -42.99
N THR A 886 61.95 49.22 -42.13
CA THR A 886 61.64 50.40 -41.28
C THR A 886 60.67 51.44 -41.82
N VAL A 887 59.91 52.07 -40.87
CA VAL A 887 59.88 53.54 -40.67
C VAL A 887 59.20 53.86 -39.26
N GLU A 888 59.84 54.87 -38.69
CA GLU A 888 59.69 55.59 -37.43
C GLU A 888 58.31 56.19 -37.15
N GLY A 889 58.08 56.54 -35.89
CA GLY A 889 57.25 57.66 -35.54
C GLY A 889 56.56 57.58 -34.14
N ASP A 890 57.27 58.10 -33.19
CA ASP A 890 56.97 58.95 -32.05
C ASP A 890 55.61 58.99 -31.40
N GLY A 891 55.66 59.01 -30.07
CA GLY A 891 54.85 59.94 -29.28
C GLY A 891 54.26 59.47 -28.03
N ALA A 892 55.00 59.53 -26.98
CA ALA A 892 54.81 60.15 -25.67
C ALA A 892 53.46 60.07 -24.93
N GLY A 893 53.58 59.77 -23.68
CA GLY A 893 52.84 60.37 -22.60
C GLY A 893 52.20 59.56 -21.53
N THR A 894 52.94 59.26 -20.54
CA THR A 894 52.76 59.54 -19.10
C THR A 894 51.31 59.58 -18.61
N SER A 895 50.86 58.95 -17.48
CA SER A 895 51.38 58.94 -16.12
C SER A 895 50.37 58.24 -15.22
N ARG A 896 50.86 57.41 -14.34
CA ARG A 896 50.64 57.31 -12.89
C ARG A 896 49.29 57.66 -12.26
N LEU A 897 48.71 56.83 -11.48
CA LEU A 897 48.67 56.77 -9.98
C LEU A 897 47.47 55.98 -9.45
N GLY A 898 47.73 55.06 -8.62
CA GLY A 898 46.71 54.45 -7.72
C GLY A 898 46.60 55.28 -6.40
N PRO A 899 46.25 54.77 -5.26
CA PRO A 899 45.18 53.89 -4.83
C PRO A 899 44.35 54.51 -3.64
N GLY A 900 43.33 53.89 -3.16
CA GLY A 900 42.70 54.30 -1.84
C GLY A 900 41.34 53.64 -1.59
N LYS A 901 41.25 52.76 -0.81
CA LYS A 901 40.81 52.50 0.56
C LYS A 901 39.48 53.15 1.00
N GLN A 902 38.60 52.23 1.49
CA GLN A 902 37.76 52.30 2.73
C GLN A 902 36.69 53.43 2.85
N GLN A 903 35.44 53.11 3.25
CA GLN A 903 35.01 52.85 4.62
C GLN A 903 33.47 52.67 4.69
N ARG A 904 33.06 51.93 5.68
CA ARG A 904 31.77 51.77 6.34
C ARG A 904 31.09 53.10 6.71
N VAL A 905 29.73 53.01 6.97
CA VAL A 905 28.95 53.45 8.17
C VAL A 905 27.48 53.35 7.81
N SER A 906 26.62 52.50 8.37
CA SER A 906 25.82 52.49 9.61
C SER A 906 24.73 53.55 9.70
N GLY A 907 23.55 53.15 10.08
CA GLY A 907 22.54 53.91 10.84
C GLY A 907 21.22 54.05 10.10
N SER A 908 20.16 53.43 10.56
CA SER A 908 19.34 53.67 11.74
C SER A 908 17.95 54.20 11.41
N ARG A 909 16.94 53.41 11.70
CA ARG A 909 15.60 53.74 12.28
C ARG A 909 14.74 54.87 11.67
N ARG A 910 13.50 54.56 11.35
CA ARG A 910 12.27 54.76 12.15
C ARG A 910 10.99 54.75 11.35
N ASP A 911 10.04 54.04 11.86
CA ASP A 911 8.64 54.35 12.17
C ASP A 911 7.54 54.35 11.11
N ALA A 912 6.57 53.53 11.45
CA ALA A 912 5.21 53.41 10.90
C ALA A 912 4.40 54.73 11.02
N PRO A 913 3.17 54.88 10.48
CA PRO A 913 2.01 54.10 10.92
C PRO A 913 0.92 53.79 9.89
N ALA A 914 0.13 52.77 10.23
CA ALA A 914 -1.31 52.52 10.16
C ALA A 914 -2.22 53.32 9.19
N GLY A 915 -3.22 52.57 8.67
CA GLY A 915 -4.48 53.18 8.18
C GLY A 915 -5.28 52.20 7.31
N ASP A 916 -6.20 51.53 7.96
CA ASP A 916 -7.50 51.04 7.56
C ASP A 916 -8.00 51.17 6.10
N VAL A 917 -8.43 50.11 5.48
CA VAL A 917 -9.83 49.72 5.22
C VAL A 917 -9.86 48.23 4.89
#